data_26c22e512855576cdb2d521cd1ae8802
#
_entry.id   26c22e512855576cdb2d521cd1ae8802
#
_cell.length_a   1.000
_cell.length_b   1.000
_cell.length_c   1.000
_cell.angle_alpha   90.00
_cell.angle_beta   90.00
_cell.angle_gamma   90.00
#
_symmetry.space_group_name_H-M   'P 1'
#
loop_
_entity.id
_entity.type
_entity.pdbx_description
1 polymer ?
#
loop_
_entity_poly.entity_id
_entity_poly.type
_entity_poly.pdbx_seq_one_letter_code
_entity_poly.pdbx_strand_id
1 'polypeptide(L)'
;MWRWTTGLLVLLVALSFSASAFAQGGGASSTGTIQGRVVDSQGAVLPGVTVTATSPSALGAQTTVTSETGNYRFPAIPPGQYEITFELTGFNTLKRAGITIALGFTAAINVELGLATLQETVTVTGASPVIDTTTTRVVQNFKLEQLQSLPNGRDMWALLAITPAVQMSRIDVGGNRAGTQTGYRAYGMDGQVRVLIEGINSTEGTTGAGFYFDYSSLEEVFLGTSGQSAEMPNPGVQSQFIAKSGGNQFSGEGYLDWYNNSLQASNIPSEYSAPTAFGGTNGSNAVRPGSNEIDRYYDTALNVGGPIKRDKIWWFGTYRTQFNAIQQPNFQFDKTFDTKLWNAVGKGTYQINQKHKLVGYYQWGQKIQANRLPQATYIYRDEGPTNRQDSGSGVYKGEWNGTVSNKLYLEARYGDFGYYFPQITNGTEPYYFRDSGTLEITGSHQKNQNDRDRKQWNFASTYFLDSAKGSHTFKMGAEMLKELQWFGVLQGVGGNIEHVYNNGVSNQVIFRLPTATQVGGLKDNDNGHLTTENGLDQLSLFVNDTWSVGRFTINGGVRWDRYHGWLPEQNQLAAAIGPSAIHIQAKTFPETNLFTWNQFAPRLGVVYDLTGDGKTVLKGNYGLFWHNPGVGVPSNVNPNTGTKSATYGWNDLAVCAGCIAGDRRWQAGEETAQQSATLEGATRLDPNITDPYSHEASGWIERQLSETLGVRAGFVYKTEDDLLALYIPTRGLDVYARSGVPFNFTDNGVDGVRGTSDDRTIPMVGLPSANAATNFPTTQVEMNLPQFSRYKTAELSFNKRYGSKWSASVGGAYTWLRDFPSDFPQNPNQPGVEDRTTWNLKASGSYDAPYGIRISPVLRHQSGANYAREITIAVPAGIVVSSVNNNRAYAEPANANREDNIWVFDVRAEKTANLIGRTRVRAFFDLFNITNSHASETISRATGTTFRRPSAILAPVTARVGFRFLW
;
A
#
# COMPACT_ATOMS: atom_id res chain seq x y z
N MET A 1 25.06 -29.59 -18.04
CA MET A 1 24.20 -30.78 -18.04
C MET A 1 23.81 -31.29 -16.66
N TRP A 2 24.62 -31.23 -15.64
CA TRP A 2 24.33 -31.80 -14.30
C TRP A 2 23.36 -31.01 -13.44
N ARG A 3 23.09 -29.76 -13.74
CA ARG A 3 22.11 -28.91 -12.98
C ARG A 3 20.64 -29.15 -13.35
N TRP A 4 20.36 -29.74 -14.51
CA TRP A 4 18.98 -30.04 -14.96
C TRP A 4 18.51 -31.40 -14.45
N THR A 5 19.42 -32.35 -14.23
CA THR A 5 19.09 -33.68 -13.73
C THR A 5 18.71 -33.69 -12.26
N THR A 6 19.30 -32.80 -11.42
CA THR A 6 18.92 -32.66 -10.00
C THR A 6 17.54 -31.99 -9.86
N GLY A 7 17.20 -31.02 -10.69
CA GLY A 7 15.86 -30.42 -10.71
C GLY A 7 14.76 -31.40 -11.12
N LEU A 8 15.07 -32.26 -12.10
CA LEU A 8 14.14 -33.30 -12.55
C LEU A 8 13.97 -34.43 -11.52
N LEU A 9 15.04 -34.76 -10.80
CA LEU A 9 15.01 -35.76 -9.74
C LEU A 9 14.23 -35.29 -8.52
N VAL A 10 14.35 -34.02 -8.12
CA VAL A 10 13.56 -33.42 -7.06
C VAL A 10 12.07 -33.34 -7.45
N LEU A 11 11.78 -33.03 -8.72
CA LEU A 11 10.41 -33.03 -9.24
C LEU A 11 9.83 -34.45 -9.31
N LEU A 12 10.60 -35.46 -9.69
CA LEU A 12 10.21 -36.86 -9.71
C LEU A 12 10.07 -37.47 -8.32
N VAL A 13 10.93 -37.06 -7.37
CA VAL A 13 10.79 -37.45 -5.95
C VAL A 13 9.57 -36.75 -5.32
N ALA A 14 9.31 -35.50 -5.65
CA ALA A 14 8.08 -34.82 -5.24
C ALA A 14 6.81 -35.46 -5.84
N LEU A 15 6.88 -35.97 -7.07
CA LEU A 15 5.79 -36.70 -7.71
C LEU A 15 5.63 -38.13 -7.23
N SER A 16 6.68 -38.78 -6.67
CA SER A 16 6.60 -40.14 -6.14
C SER A 16 6.13 -40.23 -4.70
N PHE A 17 6.05 -39.12 -3.95
CA PHE A 17 5.31 -39.01 -2.68
C PHE A 17 3.82 -38.73 -2.86
N SER A 18 3.30 -38.77 -4.09
CA SER A 18 1.93 -38.43 -4.46
C SER A 18 0.92 -39.57 -4.29
N ALA A 19 0.87 -40.16 -3.12
CA ALA A 19 -0.27 -40.98 -2.79
C ALA A 19 -0.76 -40.68 -1.38
N SER A 20 -1.52 -39.62 -1.27
CA SER A 20 -2.40 -39.18 -0.18
C SER A 20 -1.98 -37.93 0.56
N ALA A 21 -2.80 -36.94 0.41
CA ALA A 21 -3.15 -35.81 1.27
C ALA A 21 -2.86 -34.41 0.73
N PHE A 22 -3.92 -33.60 0.51
CA PHE A 22 -3.83 -32.22 0.00
C PHE A 22 -5.07 -31.38 0.34
N ALA A 23 -4.99 -30.07 0.56
CA ALA A 23 -5.95 -29.31 1.21
C ALA A 23 -6.22 -27.82 1.03
N GLN A 24 -6.91 -27.08 1.77
CA GLN A 24 -7.37 -25.73 1.50
C GLN A 24 -6.92 -24.69 2.52
N GLY A 25 -6.39 -23.60 2.06
CA GLY A 25 -6.25 -22.34 2.80
C GLY A 25 -6.55 -21.18 1.88
N GLY A 26 -7.04 -20.06 2.37
CA GLY A 26 -7.36 -18.91 1.54
C GLY A 26 -6.40 -17.75 1.78
N GLY A 27 -5.61 -17.36 0.81
CA GLY A 27 -4.76 -16.19 0.86
C GLY A 27 -4.89 -15.33 -0.39
N ALA A 28 -4.51 -15.84 -1.53
CA ALA A 28 -4.61 -15.13 -2.81
C ALA A 28 -5.77 -15.61 -3.68
N SER A 29 -6.70 -16.39 -3.12
CA SER A 29 -7.85 -16.91 -3.87
C SER A 29 -8.80 -15.78 -4.28
N SER A 30 -9.15 -15.74 -5.54
CA SER A 30 -10.20 -14.87 -6.07
C SER A 30 -11.62 -15.42 -5.83
N THR A 31 -11.77 -16.39 -4.94
CA THR A 31 -12.98 -17.17 -4.70
C THR A 31 -13.27 -17.36 -3.22
N GLY A 32 -14.48 -17.80 -2.89
CA GLY A 32 -14.87 -18.31 -1.58
C GLY A 32 -15.17 -19.82 -1.63
N THR A 33 -15.63 -20.37 -0.51
CA THR A 33 -15.94 -21.79 -0.35
C THR A 33 -17.31 -21.98 0.29
N ILE A 34 -18.07 -22.97 -0.17
CA ILE A 34 -19.22 -23.50 0.57
C ILE A 34 -18.89 -24.94 0.95
N GLN A 35 -19.12 -25.30 2.19
CA GLN A 35 -19.00 -26.66 2.67
C GLN A 35 -20.05 -26.94 3.74
N GLY A 36 -20.26 -28.22 4.02
CA GLY A 36 -21.20 -28.61 5.08
C GLY A 36 -21.39 -30.11 5.13
N ARG A 37 -22.25 -30.52 6.06
CA ARG A 37 -22.64 -31.93 6.29
C ARG A 37 -24.14 -32.08 6.15
N VAL A 38 -24.56 -33.16 5.51
CA VAL A 38 -25.97 -33.51 5.37
C VAL A 38 -26.26 -34.71 6.23
N VAL A 39 -27.29 -34.61 7.07
CA VAL A 39 -27.76 -35.64 7.98
C VAL A 39 -29.27 -35.82 7.81
N ASP A 40 -29.80 -36.95 8.30
CA ASP A 40 -31.24 -37.17 8.45
C ASP A 40 -31.77 -36.61 9.80
N SER A 41 -33.06 -36.75 10.04
CA SER A 41 -33.73 -36.31 11.28
C SER A 41 -33.29 -37.06 12.54
N GLN A 42 -32.55 -38.16 12.39
CA GLN A 42 -31.96 -38.90 13.51
C GLN A 42 -30.49 -38.59 13.73
N GLY A 43 -29.91 -37.64 12.89
CA GLY A 43 -28.51 -37.28 12.93
C GLY A 43 -27.58 -38.24 12.19
N ALA A 44 -28.07 -39.23 11.48
CA ALA A 44 -27.27 -40.13 10.66
C ALA A 44 -26.81 -39.42 9.37
N VAL A 45 -25.59 -39.69 8.97
CA VAL A 45 -25.02 -39.06 7.78
C VAL A 45 -25.67 -39.57 6.49
N LEU A 46 -25.89 -38.70 5.55
CA LEU A 46 -26.50 -39.02 4.25
C LEU A 46 -25.45 -38.93 3.11
N PRO A 47 -24.83 -40.05 2.71
CA PRO A 47 -23.99 -40.07 1.52
C PRO A 47 -24.85 -40.06 0.24
N GLY A 48 -24.27 -39.57 -0.87
CA GLY A 48 -24.93 -39.61 -2.18
C GLY A 48 -25.95 -38.50 -2.41
N VAL A 49 -26.12 -37.54 -1.49
CA VAL A 49 -26.99 -36.36 -1.73
C VAL A 49 -26.39 -35.51 -2.82
N THR A 50 -27.16 -35.24 -3.85
CA THR A 50 -26.81 -34.28 -4.89
C THR A 50 -27.00 -32.86 -4.34
N VAL A 51 -25.93 -32.06 -4.38
CA VAL A 51 -25.94 -30.67 -3.90
C VAL A 51 -25.64 -29.77 -5.08
N THR A 52 -26.55 -28.86 -5.41
CA THR A 52 -26.43 -27.92 -6.52
C THR A 52 -26.42 -26.49 -6.00
N ALA A 53 -25.36 -25.74 -6.32
CA ALA A 53 -25.24 -24.32 -6.01
C ALA A 53 -25.51 -23.48 -7.25
N THR A 54 -26.44 -22.54 -7.16
CA THR A 54 -26.83 -21.61 -8.22
C THR A 54 -26.69 -20.15 -7.73
N SER A 55 -26.27 -19.25 -8.62
CA SER A 55 -26.18 -17.83 -8.33
C SER A 55 -26.30 -17.01 -9.60
N PRO A 56 -26.92 -15.81 -9.57
CA PRO A 56 -26.85 -14.88 -10.69
C PRO A 56 -25.41 -14.44 -11.03
N SER A 57 -24.52 -14.44 -10.04
CA SER A 57 -23.08 -14.12 -10.17
C SER A 57 -22.23 -15.33 -10.58
N ALA A 58 -22.77 -16.56 -10.47
CA ALA A 58 -22.05 -17.75 -10.90
C ALA A 58 -22.25 -18.01 -12.39
N LEU A 59 -21.20 -18.49 -13.03
CA LEU A 59 -21.18 -18.81 -14.45
C LEU A 59 -21.74 -20.24 -14.65
N GLY A 60 -23.04 -20.44 -14.34
CA GLY A 60 -23.74 -21.73 -14.39
C GLY A 60 -23.92 -22.39 -13.00
N ALA A 61 -24.76 -23.41 -12.95
CA ALA A 61 -24.97 -24.23 -11.76
C ALA A 61 -23.74 -25.12 -11.51
N GLN A 62 -23.31 -25.19 -10.25
CA GLN A 62 -22.27 -26.12 -9.82
C GLN A 62 -22.90 -27.26 -9.00
N THR A 63 -22.49 -28.49 -9.27
CA THR A 63 -23.05 -29.66 -8.60
C THR A 63 -21.93 -30.51 -7.99
N THR A 64 -22.16 -30.98 -6.80
CA THR A 64 -21.31 -31.93 -6.07
C THR A 64 -22.18 -33.01 -5.40
N VAL A 65 -21.56 -34.04 -4.87
CA VAL A 65 -22.27 -35.13 -4.16
C VAL A 65 -21.65 -35.30 -2.77
N THR A 66 -22.47 -35.58 -1.75
CA THR A 66 -21.98 -35.85 -0.40
C THR A 66 -21.12 -37.10 -0.34
N SER A 67 -20.02 -37.04 0.43
CA SER A 67 -19.12 -38.17 0.72
C SER A 67 -19.77 -39.24 1.62
N GLU A 68 -19.04 -40.33 1.87
CA GLU A 68 -19.44 -41.39 2.82
C GLU A 68 -19.68 -40.87 4.24
N THR A 69 -19.07 -39.72 4.59
CA THR A 69 -19.26 -39.03 5.87
C THR A 69 -20.34 -37.95 5.84
N GLY A 70 -21.11 -37.86 4.75
CA GLY A 70 -22.15 -36.87 4.53
C GLY A 70 -21.65 -35.46 4.20
N ASN A 71 -20.35 -35.25 4.00
CA ASN A 71 -19.76 -33.95 3.73
C ASN A 71 -19.85 -33.58 2.23
N TYR A 72 -20.11 -32.30 1.95
CA TYR A 72 -20.09 -31.75 0.59
C TYR A 72 -19.27 -30.45 0.56
N ARG A 73 -18.74 -30.08 -0.62
CA ARG A 73 -17.91 -28.89 -0.81
C ARG A 73 -18.00 -28.30 -2.21
N PHE A 74 -17.95 -26.96 -2.25
CA PHE A 74 -17.68 -26.16 -3.45
C PHE A 74 -16.45 -25.31 -3.16
N PRO A 75 -15.24 -25.75 -3.55
CA PRO A 75 -13.98 -25.20 -3.06
C PRO A 75 -13.58 -23.84 -3.65
N ALA A 76 -14.16 -23.43 -4.77
CA ALA A 76 -13.71 -22.25 -5.50
C ALA A 76 -14.87 -21.60 -6.26
N ILE A 77 -15.77 -20.97 -5.52
CA ILE A 77 -16.93 -20.28 -6.09
C ILE A 77 -16.73 -18.77 -6.07
N PRO A 78 -17.16 -18.05 -7.11
CA PRO A 78 -17.12 -16.58 -7.14
C PRO A 78 -17.86 -15.96 -5.96
N PRO A 79 -17.45 -14.79 -5.49
CA PRO A 79 -18.24 -14.04 -4.51
C PRO A 79 -19.64 -13.74 -5.06
N GLY A 80 -20.64 -13.74 -4.18
CA GLY A 80 -22.01 -13.47 -4.57
C GLY A 80 -23.06 -14.11 -3.66
N GLN A 81 -24.33 -14.00 -4.06
CA GLN A 81 -25.44 -14.66 -3.38
C GLN A 81 -25.76 -15.98 -4.06
N TYR A 82 -25.95 -17.02 -3.27
CA TYR A 82 -26.21 -18.39 -3.72
C TYR A 82 -27.52 -18.94 -3.17
N GLU A 83 -28.14 -19.80 -3.98
CA GLU A 83 -29.15 -20.77 -3.57
C GLU A 83 -28.52 -22.16 -3.68
N ILE A 84 -28.66 -22.99 -2.64
CA ILE A 84 -28.19 -24.36 -2.63
C ILE A 84 -29.39 -25.31 -2.53
N THR A 85 -29.45 -26.25 -3.46
CA THR A 85 -30.48 -27.30 -3.49
C THR A 85 -29.87 -28.64 -3.11
N PHE A 86 -30.53 -29.37 -2.20
CA PHE A 86 -30.14 -30.71 -1.74
C PHE A 86 -31.21 -31.73 -2.16
N GLU A 87 -30.79 -32.77 -2.87
CA GLU A 87 -31.69 -33.76 -3.44
C GLU A 87 -31.16 -35.18 -3.17
N LEU A 88 -32.01 -36.02 -2.61
CA LEU A 88 -31.77 -37.45 -2.44
C LEU A 88 -33.09 -38.24 -2.58
N THR A 89 -33.07 -39.32 -3.35
CA THR A 89 -34.28 -40.16 -3.55
C THR A 89 -34.77 -40.66 -2.19
N GLY A 90 -36.05 -40.46 -1.87
CA GLY A 90 -36.66 -40.84 -0.59
C GLY A 90 -36.65 -39.73 0.46
N PHE A 91 -36.05 -38.56 0.19
CA PHE A 91 -36.02 -37.40 1.07
C PHE A 91 -36.69 -36.19 0.38
N ASN A 92 -37.17 -35.27 1.22
CA ASN A 92 -37.68 -33.98 0.67
C ASN A 92 -36.53 -33.17 0.09
N THR A 93 -36.79 -32.53 -1.08
CA THR A 93 -35.85 -31.59 -1.65
C THR A 93 -35.78 -30.32 -0.76
N LEU A 94 -34.58 -29.97 -0.30
CA LEU A 94 -34.37 -28.79 0.52
C LEU A 94 -33.64 -27.72 -0.27
N LYS A 95 -34.16 -26.49 -0.29
CA LYS A 95 -33.49 -25.30 -0.87
C LYS A 95 -33.11 -24.31 0.23
N ARG A 96 -31.84 -23.89 0.22
CA ARG A 96 -31.29 -22.84 1.08
C ARG A 96 -30.94 -21.62 0.26
N ALA A 97 -31.77 -20.59 0.34
CA ALA A 97 -31.57 -19.33 -0.38
C ALA A 97 -30.90 -18.27 0.52
N GLY A 98 -30.33 -17.22 -0.13
CA GLY A 98 -29.78 -16.06 0.57
C GLY A 98 -28.35 -16.26 1.14
N ILE A 99 -27.65 -17.31 0.72
CA ILE A 99 -26.27 -17.59 1.16
C ILE A 99 -25.32 -16.63 0.48
N THR A 100 -24.67 -15.77 1.26
CA THR A 100 -23.72 -14.79 0.74
C THR A 100 -22.28 -15.27 0.94
N ILE A 101 -21.55 -15.40 -0.16
CA ILE A 101 -20.14 -15.77 -0.19
C ILE A 101 -19.30 -14.54 -0.47
N ALA A 102 -18.26 -14.35 0.32
CA ALA A 102 -17.25 -13.31 0.16
C ALA A 102 -15.89 -13.91 -0.19
N LEU A 103 -14.96 -13.09 -0.64
CA LEU A 103 -13.58 -13.49 -0.91
C LEU A 103 -12.92 -14.12 0.31
N GLY A 104 -12.32 -15.29 0.13
CA GLY A 104 -11.63 -16.02 1.18
C GLY A 104 -12.53 -16.47 2.34
N PHE A 105 -13.85 -16.31 2.24
CA PHE A 105 -14.81 -16.76 3.26
C PHE A 105 -15.24 -18.20 3.01
N THR A 106 -15.28 -18.99 4.08
CA THR A 106 -15.84 -20.35 4.05
C THR A 106 -17.19 -20.36 4.75
N ALA A 107 -18.26 -20.59 4.00
CA ALA A 107 -19.59 -20.79 4.55
C ALA A 107 -19.78 -22.25 4.96
N ALA A 108 -19.87 -22.51 6.26
CA ALA A 108 -20.23 -23.82 6.81
C ALA A 108 -21.76 -23.95 6.88
N ILE A 109 -22.36 -24.77 6.04
CA ILE A 109 -23.83 -24.94 5.93
C ILE A 109 -24.18 -26.40 6.16
N ASN A 110 -24.51 -26.75 7.39
CA ASN A 110 -25.02 -28.04 7.75
C ASN A 110 -26.52 -28.13 7.54
N VAL A 111 -27.00 -29.28 7.07
CA VAL A 111 -28.39 -29.47 6.65
C VAL A 111 -28.92 -30.78 7.16
N GLU A 112 -30.18 -30.79 7.61
CA GLU A 112 -30.96 -31.95 7.93
C GLU A 112 -32.04 -32.18 6.86
N LEU A 113 -32.12 -33.37 6.28
CA LEU A 113 -33.15 -33.77 5.32
C LEU A 113 -34.21 -34.65 5.99
N GLY A 114 -35.47 -34.25 5.88
CA GLY A 114 -36.61 -35.05 6.28
C GLY A 114 -36.97 -36.10 5.25
N LEU A 115 -37.52 -37.23 5.67
CA LEU A 115 -38.06 -38.25 4.76
C LEU A 115 -39.25 -37.71 3.98
N ALA A 116 -39.31 -38.02 2.70
CA ALA A 116 -40.42 -37.62 1.83
C ALA A 116 -41.68 -38.42 2.14
N THR A 117 -42.70 -37.74 2.64
CA THR A 117 -44.08 -38.27 2.74
C THR A 117 -44.89 -37.96 1.49
N LEU A 118 -44.60 -36.86 0.80
CA LEU A 118 -44.99 -36.39 -0.51
C LEU A 118 -43.77 -35.68 -1.09
N GLN A 119 -43.62 -35.63 -2.42
CA GLN A 119 -42.52 -34.91 -3.05
C GLN A 119 -42.70 -33.38 -2.88
N GLU A 120 -42.42 -32.84 -1.73
CA GLU A 120 -42.49 -31.42 -1.42
C GLU A 120 -41.10 -30.82 -1.43
N THR A 121 -40.95 -29.63 -2.03
CA THR A 121 -39.73 -28.80 -1.92
C THR A 121 -39.87 -27.85 -0.76
N VAL A 122 -39.05 -28.02 0.27
CA VAL A 122 -38.98 -27.11 1.41
C VAL A 122 -37.96 -26.00 1.13
N THR A 123 -38.42 -24.76 1.02
CA THR A 123 -37.50 -23.62 0.87
C THR A 123 -37.26 -22.99 2.24
N VAL A 124 -36.01 -22.99 2.72
CA VAL A 124 -35.61 -22.31 3.95
C VAL A 124 -34.76 -21.09 3.59
N THR A 125 -35.25 -19.91 3.94
CA THR A 125 -34.45 -18.70 3.83
C THR A 125 -33.58 -18.60 5.09
N GLY A 126 -32.28 -18.81 4.95
CA GLY A 126 -31.33 -18.75 6.06
C GLY A 126 -30.21 -17.79 5.77
N ALA A 127 -29.93 -16.87 6.71
CA ALA A 127 -28.77 -15.99 6.59
C ALA A 127 -27.46 -16.80 6.65
N SER A 128 -26.48 -16.42 5.85
CA SER A 128 -25.11 -16.95 5.98
C SER A 128 -24.56 -16.70 7.38
N PRO A 129 -23.75 -17.61 7.95
CA PRO A 129 -23.04 -17.35 9.19
C PRO A 129 -22.30 -16.00 9.12
N VAL A 130 -22.39 -15.21 10.19
CA VAL A 130 -21.66 -13.91 10.28
C VAL A 130 -20.19 -14.15 10.63
N ILE A 131 -19.91 -15.22 11.35
CA ILE A 131 -18.58 -15.58 11.84
C ILE A 131 -18.02 -16.71 10.98
N ASP A 132 -16.75 -16.59 10.58
CA ASP A 132 -15.99 -17.68 9.98
C ASP A 132 -15.35 -18.53 11.08
N THR A 133 -15.77 -19.79 11.17
CA THR A 133 -15.27 -20.76 12.17
C THR A 133 -14.08 -21.58 11.66
N THR A 134 -13.56 -21.31 10.47
CA THR A 134 -12.51 -22.10 9.82
C THR A 134 -11.16 -21.40 9.76
N THR A 135 -11.09 -20.08 9.97
CA THR A 135 -9.85 -19.32 9.88
C THR A 135 -9.67 -18.35 11.04
N THR A 136 -8.42 -18.09 11.40
CA THR A 136 -8.02 -17.09 12.41
C THR A 136 -7.79 -15.70 11.83
N ARG A 137 -7.94 -15.51 10.51
CA ARG A 137 -7.66 -14.25 9.84
C ARG A 137 -8.61 -13.13 10.27
N VAL A 138 -8.06 -11.95 10.45
CA VAL A 138 -8.80 -10.71 10.64
C VAL A 138 -8.96 -10.05 9.28
N VAL A 139 -10.20 -10.00 8.80
CA VAL A 139 -10.53 -9.59 7.43
C VAL A 139 -11.67 -8.59 7.43
N GLN A 140 -11.57 -7.59 6.55
CA GLN A 140 -12.66 -6.72 6.14
C GLN A 140 -12.93 -6.91 4.65
N ASN A 141 -14.14 -7.32 4.29
CA ASN A 141 -14.57 -7.43 2.90
C ASN A 141 -15.53 -6.30 2.55
N PHE A 142 -15.26 -5.61 1.43
CA PHE A 142 -16.14 -4.61 0.85
C PHE A 142 -16.80 -5.18 -0.41
N LYS A 143 -18.08 -5.42 -0.32
CA LYS A 143 -18.89 -5.92 -1.43
C LYS A 143 -19.33 -4.80 -2.35
N LEU A 144 -19.76 -5.13 -3.56
CA LEU A 144 -20.21 -4.18 -4.58
C LEU A 144 -21.21 -3.15 -4.04
N GLU A 145 -22.17 -3.58 -3.19
CA GLU A 145 -23.14 -2.64 -2.60
C GLU A 145 -22.46 -1.57 -1.73
N GLN A 146 -21.51 -1.94 -0.88
CA GLN A 146 -20.75 -1.01 -0.05
C GLN A 146 -19.85 -0.10 -0.88
N LEU A 147 -19.14 -0.69 -1.89
CA LEU A 147 -18.33 0.08 -2.84
C LEU A 147 -19.15 1.15 -3.58
N GLN A 148 -20.43 0.86 -3.82
CA GLN A 148 -21.30 1.74 -4.55
C GLN A 148 -22.02 2.79 -3.65
N SER A 149 -22.34 2.45 -2.39
CA SER A 149 -23.18 3.27 -1.53
C SER A 149 -22.44 4.21 -0.59
N LEU A 150 -21.19 3.90 -0.22
CA LEU A 150 -20.43 4.74 0.71
C LEU A 150 -19.83 5.97 0.01
N PRO A 151 -19.94 7.18 0.61
CA PRO A 151 -19.25 8.37 0.12
C PRO A 151 -17.74 8.18 0.24
N ASN A 152 -17.00 8.32 -0.84
CA ASN A 152 -15.54 8.20 -0.86
C ASN A 152 -14.94 8.79 -2.14
N GLY A 153 -13.60 8.87 -2.22
CA GLY A 153 -12.83 9.32 -3.38
C GLY A 153 -12.72 8.30 -4.52
N ARG A 154 -13.34 7.13 -4.38
CA ARG A 154 -13.33 6.01 -5.35
C ARG A 154 -11.92 5.54 -5.71
N ASP A 155 -11.10 5.33 -4.69
CA ASP A 155 -9.79 4.71 -4.78
C ASP A 155 -9.61 3.64 -3.67
N MET A 156 -8.47 2.94 -3.69
CA MET A 156 -8.20 1.90 -2.69
C MET A 156 -7.98 2.46 -1.29
N TRP A 157 -7.38 3.64 -1.19
CA TRP A 157 -7.04 4.24 0.10
C TRP A 157 -8.28 4.65 0.87
N ALA A 158 -9.35 5.02 0.15
CA ALA A 158 -10.64 5.30 0.76
C ALA A 158 -11.23 4.08 1.52
N LEU A 159 -11.00 2.86 1.03
CA LEU A 159 -11.42 1.62 1.71
C LEU A 159 -10.54 1.30 2.91
N LEU A 160 -9.23 1.49 2.79
CA LEU A 160 -8.29 1.36 3.91
C LEU A 160 -8.60 2.37 5.02
N ALA A 161 -8.96 3.60 4.65
CA ALA A 161 -9.29 4.66 5.60
C ALA A 161 -10.51 4.37 6.49
N ILE A 162 -11.42 3.49 6.07
CA ILE A 162 -12.59 3.06 6.86
C ILE A 162 -12.43 1.67 7.49
N THR A 163 -11.28 1.01 7.30
CA THR A 163 -10.97 -0.28 7.90
C THR A 163 -10.49 -0.09 9.35
N PRO A 164 -11.06 -0.81 10.35
CA PRO A 164 -10.57 -0.77 11.73
C PRO A 164 -9.08 -1.08 11.84
N ALA A 165 -8.42 -0.52 12.85
CA ALA A 165 -6.99 -0.64 13.13
C ALA A 165 -6.04 -0.12 12.02
N VAL A 166 -6.54 0.35 10.88
CA VAL A 166 -5.75 0.99 9.83
C VAL A 166 -5.67 2.49 10.07
N GLN A 167 -4.46 3.05 10.03
CA GLN A 167 -4.20 4.50 10.02
C GLN A 167 -3.59 4.92 8.70
N MET A 168 -4.02 6.06 8.20
CA MET A 168 -3.55 6.64 6.93
C MET A 168 -2.56 7.76 7.20
N SER A 169 -1.52 7.90 6.37
CA SER A 169 -0.62 9.07 6.42
C SER A 169 -1.32 10.36 5.96
N ARG A 170 -2.40 10.23 5.17
CA ARG A 170 -3.24 11.33 4.69
C ARG A 170 -4.67 10.84 4.55
N ILE A 171 -5.66 11.72 4.74
CA ILE A 171 -7.07 11.37 4.59
C ILE A 171 -7.68 12.11 3.39
N ASP A 172 -8.27 11.35 2.49
CA ASP A 172 -9.01 11.90 1.35
C ASP A 172 -10.32 12.56 1.81
N VAL A 173 -10.62 13.72 1.26
CA VAL A 173 -11.90 14.41 1.40
C VAL A 173 -12.46 14.70 0.01
N GLY A 174 -13.50 13.99 -0.38
CA GLY A 174 -14.19 14.19 -1.64
C GLY A 174 -13.40 13.87 -2.91
N GLY A 175 -12.25 13.21 -2.83
CA GLY A 175 -11.39 12.89 -3.97
C GLY A 175 -10.18 13.84 -4.12
N ASN A 176 -9.90 14.68 -3.12
CA ASN A 176 -8.75 15.59 -3.17
C ASN A 176 -7.39 14.86 -3.22
N ARG A 177 -7.34 13.60 -2.84
CA ARG A 177 -6.14 12.76 -2.92
C ARG A 177 -6.13 11.79 -4.10
N ALA A 178 -7.08 11.90 -5.04
CA ALA A 178 -7.13 11.05 -6.21
C ALA A 178 -5.79 11.04 -6.96
N GLY A 179 -5.28 9.83 -7.22
CA GLY A 179 -3.97 9.61 -7.85
C GLY A 179 -2.76 9.93 -6.98
N THR A 180 -2.93 10.25 -5.69
CA THR A 180 -1.82 10.44 -4.76
C THR A 180 -1.63 9.19 -3.90
N GLN A 181 -0.43 8.61 -3.96
CA GLN A 181 -0.09 7.49 -3.07
C GLN A 181 -0.11 7.94 -1.62
N THR A 182 -0.76 7.14 -0.79
CA THR A 182 -0.92 7.37 0.63
C THR A 182 -0.39 6.17 1.40
N GLY A 183 0.57 6.41 2.31
CA GLY A 183 1.06 5.38 3.23
C GLY A 183 -0.02 5.00 4.24
N TYR A 184 0.03 3.77 4.71
CA TYR A 184 -0.87 3.28 5.75
C TYR A 184 -0.20 2.20 6.60
N ARG A 185 -0.65 2.10 7.83
CA ARG A 185 -0.18 1.11 8.82
C ARG A 185 -1.36 0.39 9.45
N ALA A 186 -1.16 -0.87 9.80
CA ALA A 186 -2.15 -1.63 10.57
C ALA A 186 -1.53 -2.18 11.83
N TYR A 187 -2.24 -2.05 12.96
CA TYR A 187 -1.75 -2.43 14.28
C TYR A 187 -0.40 -1.80 14.65
N GLY A 188 -0.16 -0.58 14.17
CA GLY A 188 1.07 0.18 14.37
C GLY A 188 2.17 -0.07 13.34
N MET A 189 2.20 -1.24 12.71
CA MET A 189 3.21 -1.62 11.74
C MET A 189 3.01 -0.91 10.39
N ASP A 190 4.06 -0.31 9.88
CA ASP A 190 4.13 0.35 8.57
C ASP A 190 4.88 -0.54 7.57
N GLY A 191 4.64 -0.36 6.29
CA GLY A 191 5.31 -1.11 5.24
C GLY A 191 4.90 -2.59 5.15
N GLN A 192 5.71 -3.38 4.46
CA GLN A 192 5.53 -4.82 4.25
C GLN A 192 4.13 -5.22 3.77
N VAL A 193 3.48 -4.32 3.04
CA VAL A 193 2.14 -4.53 2.49
C VAL A 193 2.17 -5.42 1.24
N ARG A 194 1.05 -6.06 0.94
CA ARG A 194 0.86 -6.81 -0.29
C ARG A 194 -0.43 -6.39 -0.98
N VAL A 195 -0.30 -5.79 -2.14
CA VAL A 195 -1.43 -5.34 -2.98
C VAL A 195 -1.58 -6.28 -4.16
N LEU A 196 -2.74 -6.90 -4.29
CA LEU A 196 -3.05 -7.87 -5.34
C LEU A 196 -4.21 -7.38 -6.20
N ILE A 197 -4.03 -7.37 -7.52
CA ILE A 197 -5.10 -7.16 -8.50
C ILE A 197 -5.34 -8.49 -9.20
N GLU A 198 -6.53 -9.04 -9.05
CA GLU A 198 -6.86 -10.36 -9.63
C GLU A 198 -5.85 -11.45 -9.21
N GLY A 199 -5.21 -11.30 -8.02
CA GLY A 199 -4.19 -12.18 -7.50
C GLY A 199 -2.77 -11.94 -8.03
N ILE A 200 -2.54 -10.92 -8.85
CA ILE A 200 -1.22 -10.49 -9.30
C ILE A 200 -0.68 -9.43 -8.35
N ASN A 201 0.55 -9.62 -7.88
CA ASN A 201 1.21 -8.68 -6.97
C ASN A 201 1.57 -7.39 -7.70
N SER A 202 0.88 -6.31 -7.35
CA SER A 202 1.08 -4.95 -7.86
C SER A 202 1.66 -4.00 -6.81
N THR A 203 2.26 -4.52 -5.73
CA THR A 203 2.93 -3.72 -4.71
C THR A 203 4.15 -3.02 -5.28
N GLU A 204 4.30 -1.73 -5.05
CA GLU A 204 5.56 -1.02 -5.34
C GLU A 204 6.64 -1.34 -4.31
N GLY A 205 7.89 -1.24 -4.70
CA GLY A 205 9.03 -1.37 -3.79
C GLY A 205 9.17 -0.25 -2.77
N THR A 206 8.30 0.74 -2.84
CA THR A 206 8.17 1.85 -1.87
C THR A 206 7.07 1.60 -0.84
N THR A 207 6.64 0.35 -0.67
CA THR A 207 5.61 -0.08 0.30
C THR A 207 4.18 0.37 0.02
N GLY A 208 3.89 0.96 -1.14
CA GLY A 208 2.56 1.42 -1.55
C GLY A 208 1.91 0.55 -2.61
N ALA A 209 0.67 0.89 -2.97
CA ALA A 209 0.09 0.37 -4.19
C ALA A 209 0.78 1.02 -5.39
N GLY A 210 1.42 0.23 -6.24
CA GLY A 210 2.09 0.68 -7.44
C GLY A 210 1.17 1.21 -8.50
N PHE A 211 -0.15 1.25 -8.24
CA PHE A 211 -1.01 1.44 -9.36
C PHE A 211 -2.38 2.05 -9.06
N TYR A 212 -2.83 2.87 -9.99
CA TYR A 212 -4.12 3.54 -9.95
C TYR A 212 -5.14 2.72 -10.73
N PHE A 213 -5.80 1.77 -10.08
CA PHE A 213 -6.74 0.89 -10.73
C PHE A 213 -8.16 1.46 -10.78
N ASP A 214 -8.93 0.90 -11.68
CA ASP A 214 -10.30 1.31 -11.92
C ASP A 214 -11.23 0.81 -10.80
N TYR A 215 -11.63 1.73 -9.92
CA TYR A 215 -12.60 1.45 -8.86
C TYR A 215 -13.96 0.97 -9.41
N SER A 216 -14.35 1.41 -10.60
CA SER A 216 -15.62 1.02 -11.23
C SER A 216 -15.63 -0.44 -11.69
N SER A 217 -14.45 -1.02 -11.91
CA SER A 217 -14.31 -2.43 -12.30
C SER A 217 -14.54 -3.40 -11.13
N LEU A 218 -14.48 -2.92 -9.87
CA LEU A 218 -14.42 -3.80 -8.70
C LEU A 218 -15.75 -4.46 -8.39
N GLU A 219 -15.72 -5.76 -8.13
CA GLU A 219 -16.82 -6.57 -7.60
C GLU A 219 -16.71 -6.69 -6.07
N GLU A 220 -15.51 -6.97 -5.57
CA GLU A 220 -15.24 -7.11 -4.15
C GLU A 220 -13.79 -6.75 -3.85
N VAL A 221 -13.57 -6.20 -2.63
CA VAL A 221 -12.24 -5.93 -2.08
C VAL A 221 -12.09 -6.66 -0.76
N PHE A 222 -10.98 -7.38 -0.62
CA PHE A 222 -10.56 -8.06 0.60
C PHE A 222 -9.38 -7.32 1.23
N LEU A 223 -9.47 -6.99 2.51
CA LEU A 223 -8.40 -6.42 3.30
C LEU A 223 -8.11 -7.33 4.50
N GLY A 224 -6.96 -7.99 4.47
CA GLY A 224 -6.47 -8.84 5.56
C GLY A 224 -5.44 -8.07 6.38
N THR A 225 -5.65 -7.96 7.70
CA THR A 225 -4.81 -7.14 8.58
C THR A 225 -4.00 -7.93 9.60
N SER A 226 -4.44 -9.16 9.97
CA SER A 226 -3.77 -10.03 10.94
C SER A 226 -4.18 -11.50 10.75
N GLY A 227 -3.45 -12.43 11.33
CA GLY A 227 -3.76 -13.87 11.35
C GLY A 227 -3.59 -14.57 10.00
N GLN A 228 -2.70 -14.09 9.16
CA GLN A 228 -2.50 -14.57 7.79
C GLN A 228 -1.90 -15.98 7.75
N SER A 229 -2.35 -16.79 6.78
CA SER A 229 -1.81 -18.15 6.52
C SER A 229 -0.41 -18.11 5.89
N ALA A 230 0.23 -19.29 5.72
CA ALA A 230 1.53 -19.39 5.05
C ALA A 230 1.51 -19.02 3.56
N GLU A 231 0.36 -18.81 2.97
CA GLU A 231 0.23 -18.26 1.60
C GLU A 231 0.64 -16.78 1.52
N MET A 232 0.48 -16.03 2.62
CA MET A 232 0.89 -14.63 2.71
C MET A 232 2.36 -14.53 3.13
N PRO A 233 3.26 -13.94 2.31
CA PRO A 233 4.68 -13.80 2.67
C PRO A 233 4.91 -12.72 3.74
N ASN A 234 4.24 -11.58 3.65
CA ASN A 234 4.54 -10.36 4.38
C ASN A 234 3.72 -10.19 5.66
N PRO A 235 4.25 -9.52 6.71
CA PRO A 235 3.53 -9.28 7.97
C PRO A 235 2.53 -8.11 7.93
N GLY A 236 2.55 -7.30 6.87
CA GLY A 236 1.72 -6.11 6.70
C GLY A 236 0.30 -6.40 6.20
N VAL A 237 -0.37 -5.35 5.74
CA VAL A 237 -1.74 -5.46 5.20
C VAL A 237 -1.73 -6.15 3.84
N GLN A 238 -2.59 -7.14 3.69
CA GLN A 238 -2.92 -7.71 2.39
C GLN A 238 -4.19 -7.04 1.83
N SER A 239 -4.09 -6.47 0.64
CA SER A 239 -5.22 -5.92 -0.10
C SER A 239 -5.42 -6.71 -1.39
N GLN A 240 -6.63 -7.20 -1.64
CA GLN A 240 -6.94 -7.91 -2.88
C GLN A 240 -8.17 -7.33 -3.55
N PHE A 241 -8.05 -7.00 -4.82
CA PHE A 241 -9.04 -6.35 -5.65
C PHE A 241 -9.47 -7.30 -6.75
N ILE A 242 -10.78 -7.62 -6.78
CA ILE A 242 -11.37 -8.51 -7.77
C ILE A 242 -12.29 -7.72 -8.67
N ALA A 243 -12.06 -7.80 -9.97
CA ALA A 243 -12.88 -7.14 -10.98
C ALA A 243 -14.15 -7.92 -11.26
N LYS A 244 -15.21 -7.19 -11.62
CA LYS A 244 -16.47 -7.74 -12.15
C LYS A 244 -16.20 -8.73 -13.29
N SER A 245 -17.10 -9.64 -13.48
CA SER A 245 -17.12 -10.59 -14.61
C SER A 245 -18.41 -10.41 -15.41
N GLY A 246 -18.38 -10.77 -16.68
CA GLY A 246 -19.61 -10.89 -17.46
C GLY A 246 -20.51 -12.02 -16.95
N GLY A 247 -21.78 -11.96 -17.25
CA GLY A 247 -22.78 -12.97 -16.91
C GLY A 247 -23.56 -13.42 -18.16
N ASN A 248 -24.59 -14.27 -17.96
CA ASN A 248 -25.45 -14.73 -19.05
C ASN A 248 -26.43 -13.69 -19.61
N GLN A 249 -26.45 -12.50 -18.98
CA GLN A 249 -27.23 -11.36 -19.45
C GLN A 249 -26.30 -10.17 -19.63
N PHE A 250 -26.55 -9.35 -20.64
CA PHE A 250 -25.88 -8.08 -20.77
C PHE A 250 -26.31 -7.15 -19.64
N SER A 251 -25.33 -6.54 -18.99
CA SER A 251 -25.53 -5.57 -17.94
C SER A 251 -24.44 -4.51 -18.03
N GLY A 252 -24.72 -3.34 -17.52
CA GLY A 252 -23.76 -2.25 -17.52
C GLY A 252 -24.09 -1.19 -16.49
N GLU A 253 -23.11 -0.31 -16.31
CA GLU A 253 -23.20 0.84 -15.42
C GLU A 253 -22.52 2.04 -16.06
N GLY A 254 -23.22 3.15 -16.18
CA GLY A 254 -22.66 4.46 -16.44
C GLY A 254 -22.59 5.23 -15.12
N TYR A 255 -21.48 5.85 -14.83
CA TYR A 255 -21.23 6.63 -13.63
C TYR A 255 -20.71 8.01 -13.97
N LEU A 256 -21.19 9.03 -13.27
CA LEU A 256 -20.73 10.42 -13.33
C LEU A 256 -20.87 11.05 -11.96
N ASP A 257 -19.84 11.67 -11.44
CA ASP A 257 -19.94 12.65 -10.36
C ASP A 257 -19.10 13.89 -10.64
N TRP A 258 -19.45 14.98 -9.98
CA TRP A 258 -18.83 16.27 -10.24
C TRP A 258 -19.02 17.26 -9.08
N TYR A 259 -18.00 18.11 -8.89
CA TYR A 259 -18.07 19.34 -8.11
C TYR A 259 -16.98 20.34 -8.52
N ASN A 260 -17.07 21.57 -8.03
CA ASN A 260 -16.08 22.62 -8.20
C ASN A 260 -15.96 23.44 -6.89
N ASN A 261 -15.13 24.48 -6.92
CA ASN A 261 -14.90 25.35 -5.77
C ASN A 261 -16.17 26.01 -5.22
N SER A 262 -17.20 26.30 -6.06
CA SER A 262 -18.46 26.90 -5.59
C SER A 262 -19.30 25.96 -4.68
N LEU A 263 -18.98 24.67 -4.65
CA LEU A 263 -19.59 23.66 -3.79
C LEU A 263 -18.72 23.34 -2.56
N GLN A 264 -17.79 24.21 -2.22
CA GLN A 264 -16.91 24.08 -1.06
C GLN A 264 -16.97 25.32 -0.16
N ALA A 265 -16.66 25.12 1.12
CA ALA A 265 -16.37 26.22 2.04
C ALA A 265 -14.86 26.35 2.25
N SER A 266 -14.40 27.47 2.78
CA SER A 266 -13.01 27.61 3.25
C SER A 266 -12.88 27.07 4.68
N ASN A 267 -11.72 26.46 4.98
CA ASN A 267 -11.37 25.99 6.32
C ASN A 267 -9.95 26.35 6.77
N ILE A 268 -9.28 27.27 6.07
CA ILE A 268 -7.93 27.73 6.47
C ILE A 268 -8.09 28.77 7.58
N PRO A 269 -7.56 28.52 8.81
CA PRO A 269 -7.60 29.49 9.90
C PRO A 269 -6.88 30.78 9.53
N SER A 270 -7.41 31.91 10.02
CA SER A 270 -6.83 33.23 9.76
C SER A 270 -5.39 33.37 10.25
N GLU A 271 -5.04 32.69 11.34
CA GLU A 271 -3.67 32.63 11.86
C GLU A 271 -2.67 32.00 10.86
N TYR A 272 -3.10 31.14 9.94
CA TYR A 272 -2.20 30.56 8.93
C TYR A 272 -2.05 31.46 7.70
N SER A 273 -2.96 32.37 7.46
CA SER A 273 -2.94 33.28 6.34
C SER A 273 -2.38 34.68 6.67
N ALA A 274 -2.13 34.97 7.94
CA ALA A 274 -1.60 36.26 8.36
C ALA A 274 -0.19 36.51 7.80
N PRO A 275 0.17 37.73 7.40
CA PRO A 275 1.51 38.05 6.90
C PRO A 275 2.64 37.73 7.86
N THR A 276 2.38 37.76 9.16
CA THR A 276 3.31 37.41 10.24
C THR A 276 3.22 35.95 10.70
N ALA A 277 2.29 35.17 10.11
CA ALA A 277 2.19 33.75 10.41
C ALA A 277 3.54 33.08 10.13
N PHE A 278 4.03 32.31 11.08
CA PHE A 278 5.32 31.63 10.97
C PHE A 278 6.53 32.57 10.76
N GLY A 279 6.50 33.81 11.28
CA GLY A 279 7.64 34.72 11.38
C GLY A 279 8.16 35.33 10.08
N GLY A 280 7.45 35.20 8.99
CA GLY A 280 7.82 35.83 7.72
C GLY A 280 7.56 37.35 7.74
N THR A 281 8.59 38.17 7.54
CA THR A 281 8.46 39.64 7.49
C THR A 281 7.63 40.13 6.29
N ASN A 282 7.43 39.30 5.27
CA ASN A 282 6.74 39.63 4.02
C ASN A 282 5.57 38.69 3.67
N GLY A 283 5.06 37.91 4.64
CA GLY A 283 4.00 36.94 4.35
C GLY A 283 4.44 35.74 3.49
N SER A 284 5.74 35.64 3.21
CA SER A 284 6.29 34.60 2.32
C SER A 284 6.04 33.18 2.81
N ASN A 285 5.87 33.02 4.13
CA ASN A 285 5.60 31.72 4.78
C ASN A 285 4.13 31.50 5.09
N ALA A 286 3.23 32.45 4.87
CA ALA A 286 1.81 32.28 5.08
C ALA A 286 1.22 31.24 4.09
N VAL A 287 0.24 30.51 4.56
CA VAL A 287 -0.56 29.60 3.69
C VAL A 287 -1.45 30.49 2.79
N ARG A 288 -1.43 30.24 1.49
CA ARG A 288 -2.23 31.03 0.53
C ARG A 288 -3.74 30.87 0.86
N PRO A 289 -4.52 31.96 0.95
CA PRO A 289 -5.98 31.87 1.07
C PRO A 289 -6.58 31.06 -0.10
N GLY A 290 -7.58 30.23 0.21
CA GLY A 290 -8.20 29.31 -0.77
C GLY A 290 -7.33 28.13 -1.17
N SER A 291 -6.11 28.00 -0.62
CA SER A 291 -5.31 26.79 -0.82
C SER A 291 -5.96 25.58 -0.14
N ASN A 292 -5.66 24.38 -0.66
CA ASN A 292 -6.30 23.13 -0.27
C ASN A 292 -7.76 22.97 -0.79
N GLU A 293 -8.33 23.94 -1.45
CA GLU A 293 -9.59 23.81 -2.17
C GLU A 293 -9.39 23.11 -3.52
N ILE A 294 -10.43 22.42 -3.97
CA ILE A 294 -10.45 21.80 -5.30
C ILE A 294 -11.15 22.78 -6.26
N ASP A 295 -10.44 23.23 -7.27
CA ASP A 295 -10.99 24.08 -8.31
C ASP A 295 -12.03 23.31 -9.14
N ARG A 296 -11.72 22.07 -9.50
CA ARG A 296 -12.61 21.20 -10.28
C ARG A 296 -12.32 19.73 -10.05
N TYR A 297 -13.37 18.95 -9.91
CA TYR A 297 -13.33 17.50 -9.83
C TYR A 297 -14.40 16.86 -10.70
N TYR A 298 -14.08 15.76 -11.35
CA TYR A 298 -15.05 14.84 -11.96
C TYR A 298 -14.52 13.41 -11.98
N ASP A 299 -15.43 12.45 -11.91
CA ASP A 299 -15.17 11.01 -12.12
C ASP A 299 -16.25 10.44 -13.02
N THR A 300 -15.85 9.85 -14.13
CA THR A 300 -16.75 9.23 -15.09
C THR A 300 -16.30 7.82 -15.40
N ALA A 301 -17.25 6.88 -15.48
CA ALA A 301 -16.95 5.52 -15.86
C ALA A 301 -18.09 4.89 -16.66
N LEU A 302 -17.73 4.01 -17.56
CA LEU A 302 -18.65 3.14 -18.29
C LEU A 302 -18.14 1.71 -18.17
N ASN A 303 -18.98 0.81 -17.68
CA ASN A 303 -18.67 -0.60 -17.68
C ASN A 303 -19.82 -1.42 -18.28
N VAL A 304 -19.45 -2.47 -19.01
CA VAL A 304 -20.38 -3.35 -19.71
C VAL A 304 -19.85 -4.77 -19.63
N GLY A 305 -20.76 -5.72 -19.44
CA GLY A 305 -20.41 -7.14 -19.47
C GLY A 305 -21.58 -8.00 -19.96
N GLY A 306 -21.24 -9.18 -20.44
CA GLY A 306 -22.25 -10.11 -20.92
C GLY A 306 -21.66 -11.37 -21.54
N PRO A 307 -22.51 -12.21 -22.14
CA PRO A 307 -22.07 -13.45 -22.78
C PRO A 307 -21.63 -13.19 -24.23
N ILE A 308 -20.48 -13.76 -24.64
CA ILE A 308 -20.17 -14.05 -26.04
C ILE A 308 -20.96 -15.34 -26.45
N LYS A 309 -20.91 -16.33 -25.56
CA LYS A 309 -21.69 -17.54 -25.62
C LYS A 309 -22.24 -17.89 -24.24
N ARG A 310 -23.55 -17.93 -24.09
CA ARG A 310 -24.20 -18.26 -22.83
C ARG A 310 -23.66 -19.56 -22.25
N ASP A 311 -23.51 -19.59 -20.93
CA ASP A 311 -23.02 -20.72 -20.13
C ASP A 311 -21.60 -21.19 -20.50
N LYS A 312 -20.86 -20.42 -21.33
CA LYS A 312 -19.55 -20.84 -21.83
C LYS A 312 -18.49 -19.74 -21.90
N ILE A 313 -18.80 -18.59 -22.48
CA ILE A 313 -17.83 -17.53 -22.72
C ILE A 313 -18.45 -16.18 -22.34
N TRP A 314 -17.80 -15.48 -21.46
CA TRP A 314 -18.25 -14.16 -20.98
C TRP A 314 -17.11 -13.15 -21.08
N TRP A 315 -17.50 -11.90 -21.17
CA TRP A 315 -16.57 -10.78 -21.16
C TRP A 315 -17.08 -9.65 -20.28
N PHE A 316 -16.16 -8.84 -19.78
CA PHE A 316 -16.41 -7.60 -19.06
C PHE A 316 -15.38 -6.58 -19.52
N GLY A 317 -15.80 -5.32 -19.68
CA GLY A 317 -14.95 -4.21 -20.03
C GLY A 317 -15.36 -2.94 -19.30
N THR A 318 -14.40 -2.08 -19.00
CA THR A 318 -14.65 -0.78 -18.40
C THR A 318 -13.63 0.24 -18.89
N TYR A 319 -14.09 1.50 -18.95
CA TYR A 319 -13.26 2.68 -19.12
C TYR A 319 -13.66 3.71 -18.08
N ARG A 320 -12.68 4.29 -17.40
CA ARG A 320 -12.87 5.33 -16.38
C ARG A 320 -11.92 6.49 -16.60
N THR A 321 -12.37 7.72 -16.35
CA THR A 321 -11.52 8.90 -16.23
C THR A 321 -11.89 9.68 -15.00
N GLN A 322 -10.87 10.10 -14.24
CA GLN A 322 -11.02 10.92 -13.04
C GLN A 322 -10.06 12.09 -13.12
N PHE A 323 -10.51 13.25 -12.68
CA PHE A 323 -9.73 14.49 -12.69
C PHE A 323 -9.93 15.23 -11.38
N ASN A 324 -8.85 15.79 -10.84
CA ASN A 324 -8.89 16.80 -9.79
C ASN A 324 -7.87 17.90 -10.05
N ALA A 325 -8.22 19.13 -9.72
CA ALA A 325 -7.37 20.30 -9.76
C ALA A 325 -7.37 20.94 -8.36
N ILE A 326 -6.22 20.95 -7.68
CA ILE A 326 -6.11 21.36 -6.28
C ILE A 326 -5.29 22.63 -6.17
N GLN A 327 -5.77 23.61 -5.40
CA GLN A 327 -5.02 24.78 -4.98
C GLN A 327 -3.98 24.36 -3.93
N GLN A 328 -2.70 24.45 -4.25
CA GLN A 328 -1.65 24.01 -3.33
C GLN A 328 -1.22 25.15 -2.38
N PRO A 329 -1.07 24.87 -1.06
CA PRO A 329 -0.61 25.86 -0.09
C PRO A 329 0.75 26.48 -0.42
N ASN A 330 1.58 25.75 -1.13
CA ASN A 330 2.95 26.14 -1.46
C ASN A 330 3.08 26.88 -2.81
N PHE A 331 2.00 26.98 -3.61
CA PHE A 331 2.03 27.71 -4.88
C PHE A 331 1.77 29.20 -4.64
N GLN A 332 2.71 30.04 -5.05
CA GLN A 332 2.58 31.50 -5.07
C GLN A 332 2.26 32.04 -6.49
N PHE A 333 1.83 31.17 -7.39
CA PHE A 333 1.43 31.46 -8.76
C PHE A 333 0.03 30.91 -9.04
N ASP A 334 -0.61 31.39 -10.09
CA ASP A 334 -2.00 31.10 -10.40
C ASP A 334 -2.15 29.83 -11.27
N LYS A 335 -1.82 28.70 -10.68
CA LYS A 335 -2.00 27.35 -11.26
C LYS A 335 -2.43 26.37 -10.17
N THR A 336 -3.11 25.33 -10.59
CA THR A 336 -3.49 24.20 -9.74
C THR A 336 -2.54 23.01 -9.92
N PHE A 337 -2.51 22.15 -8.93
CA PHE A 337 -1.91 20.84 -9.06
C PHE A 337 -2.96 19.90 -9.65
N ASP A 338 -2.84 19.62 -10.93
CA ASP A 338 -3.80 18.83 -11.69
C ASP A 338 -3.40 17.35 -11.67
N THR A 339 -4.36 16.51 -11.43
CA THR A 339 -4.21 15.05 -11.58
C THR A 339 -5.32 14.52 -12.47
N LYS A 340 -4.94 13.90 -13.59
CA LYS A 340 -5.84 13.17 -14.47
C LYS A 340 -5.46 11.69 -14.46
N LEU A 341 -6.43 10.85 -14.15
CA LEU A 341 -6.32 9.40 -14.23
C LEU A 341 -7.26 8.90 -15.32
N TRP A 342 -6.82 7.91 -16.10
CA TRP A 342 -7.73 7.11 -16.90
C TRP A 342 -7.31 5.64 -16.85
N ASN A 343 -8.30 4.76 -16.90
CA ASN A 343 -8.12 3.32 -16.81
C ASN A 343 -8.96 2.63 -17.86
N ALA A 344 -8.42 1.54 -18.41
CA ALA A 344 -9.16 0.61 -19.24
C ALA A 344 -8.93 -0.81 -18.74
N VAL A 345 -10.00 -1.57 -18.55
CA VAL A 345 -9.96 -2.95 -18.06
C VAL A 345 -10.72 -3.85 -19.00
N GLY A 346 -10.18 -5.03 -19.26
CA GLY A 346 -10.82 -6.13 -19.95
C GLY A 346 -10.66 -7.44 -19.18
N LYS A 347 -11.76 -8.19 -19.01
CA LYS A 347 -11.75 -9.52 -18.41
C LYS A 347 -12.56 -10.50 -19.25
N GLY A 348 -11.93 -11.61 -19.64
CA GLY A 348 -12.56 -12.71 -20.36
C GLY A 348 -12.60 -13.97 -19.51
N THR A 349 -13.70 -14.69 -19.52
CA THR A 349 -13.86 -15.96 -18.81
C THR A 349 -14.38 -17.03 -19.79
N TYR A 350 -13.69 -18.16 -19.83
CA TYR A 350 -14.07 -19.30 -20.66
C TYR A 350 -14.22 -20.55 -19.81
N GLN A 351 -15.46 -21.04 -19.66
CA GLN A 351 -15.78 -22.32 -19.07
C GLN A 351 -15.59 -23.42 -20.12
N ILE A 352 -14.45 -24.10 -20.10
CA ILE A 352 -14.12 -25.18 -21.06
C ILE A 352 -15.12 -26.29 -20.91
N ASN A 353 -15.34 -26.73 -19.66
CA ASN A 353 -16.33 -27.71 -19.24
C ASN A 353 -16.67 -27.46 -17.75
N GLN A 354 -17.51 -28.31 -17.15
CA GLN A 354 -17.92 -28.12 -15.73
C GLN A 354 -16.74 -28.12 -14.72
N LYS A 355 -15.58 -28.69 -15.10
CA LYS A 355 -14.41 -28.84 -14.22
C LYS A 355 -13.31 -27.83 -14.50
N HIS A 356 -13.24 -27.25 -15.69
CA HIS A 356 -12.10 -26.41 -16.12
C HIS A 356 -12.54 -25.04 -16.60
N LYS A 357 -11.89 -24.01 -16.08
CA LYS A 357 -12.15 -22.59 -16.40
C LYS A 357 -10.84 -21.86 -16.70
N LEU A 358 -10.87 -21.00 -17.72
CA LEU A 358 -9.79 -20.05 -18.01
C LEU A 358 -10.28 -18.63 -17.75
N VAL A 359 -9.40 -17.79 -17.22
CA VAL A 359 -9.64 -16.36 -17.01
C VAL A 359 -8.47 -15.59 -17.60
N GLY A 360 -8.76 -14.64 -18.49
CA GLY A 360 -7.83 -13.63 -18.96
C GLY A 360 -8.20 -12.27 -18.38
N TYR A 361 -7.22 -11.49 -17.97
CA TYR A 361 -7.40 -10.15 -17.43
C TYR A 361 -6.33 -9.22 -17.97
N TYR A 362 -6.74 -8.03 -18.31
CA TYR A 362 -5.88 -6.92 -18.70
C TYR A 362 -6.37 -5.64 -18.05
N GLN A 363 -5.46 -4.88 -17.50
CA GLN A 363 -5.72 -3.53 -17.03
C GLN A 363 -4.57 -2.62 -17.43
N TRP A 364 -4.90 -1.45 -17.97
CA TRP A 364 -4.00 -0.35 -18.19
C TRP A 364 -4.53 0.89 -17.48
N GLY A 365 -3.64 1.68 -16.91
CA GLY A 365 -3.95 2.97 -16.33
C GLY A 365 -2.86 3.98 -16.60
N GLN A 366 -3.28 5.22 -16.79
CA GLN A 366 -2.41 6.37 -17.01
C GLN A 366 -2.67 7.42 -15.95
N LYS A 367 -1.61 7.97 -15.41
CA LYS A 367 -1.64 9.12 -14.49
C LYS A 367 -0.86 10.26 -15.10
N ILE A 368 -1.54 11.38 -15.30
CA ILE A 368 -0.94 12.63 -15.75
C ILE A 368 -1.09 13.64 -14.63
N GLN A 369 0.03 14.18 -14.13
CA GLN A 369 0.04 15.28 -13.16
C GLN A 369 0.82 16.44 -13.75
N ALA A 370 0.13 17.56 -13.95
CA ALA A 370 0.78 18.84 -14.19
C ALA A 370 1.15 19.49 -12.86
N ASN A 371 2.21 20.26 -12.84
CA ASN A 371 2.64 21.04 -11.67
C ASN A 371 2.88 20.19 -10.41
N ARG A 372 3.44 18.97 -10.56
CA ARG A 372 3.81 18.14 -9.43
C ARG A 372 4.95 18.79 -8.65
N LEU A 373 4.84 18.77 -7.32
CA LEU A 373 5.86 19.27 -6.40
C LEU A 373 7.01 18.26 -6.29
N PRO A 374 8.23 18.55 -6.76
CA PRO A 374 9.41 17.72 -6.48
C PRO A 374 9.76 17.69 -4.98
N GLN A 375 9.54 18.80 -4.28
CA GLN A 375 9.84 18.97 -2.86
C GLN A 375 8.66 19.66 -2.16
N ALA A 376 7.93 18.93 -1.32
CA ALA A 376 6.68 19.37 -0.71
C ALA A 376 6.84 20.50 0.33
N THR A 377 8.04 20.72 0.87
CA THR A 377 8.30 21.74 1.90
C THR A 377 8.64 23.12 1.34
N TYR A 378 8.99 23.21 0.06
CA TYR A 378 9.42 24.45 -0.57
C TYR A 378 8.24 25.27 -1.10
N ILE A 379 8.48 26.58 -1.23
CA ILE A 379 7.56 27.57 -1.77
C ILE A 379 7.90 27.79 -3.25
N TYR A 380 6.93 27.59 -4.11
CA TYR A 380 7.04 27.70 -5.56
C TYR A 380 6.55 29.09 -5.99
N ARG A 381 7.46 29.94 -6.51
CA ARG A 381 7.14 31.29 -6.99
C ARG A 381 6.56 31.30 -8.40
N ASP A 382 6.90 30.29 -9.18
CA ASP A 382 6.45 30.10 -10.57
C ASP A 382 6.29 28.59 -10.88
N GLU A 383 5.81 28.27 -12.08
CA GLU A 383 5.58 26.90 -12.54
C GLU A 383 6.89 26.16 -12.88
N GLY A 384 7.97 26.88 -13.20
CA GLY A 384 9.21 26.29 -13.71
C GLY A 384 9.78 25.15 -12.88
N PRO A 385 9.95 25.28 -11.54
CA PRO A 385 10.52 24.22 -10.71
C PRO A 385 9.56 23.07 -10.44
N THR A 386 8.31 23.12 -10.89
CA THR A 386 7.40 21.97 -10.80
C THR A 386 7.70 20.95 -11.90
N ASN A 387 7.22 19.72 -11.70
CA ASN A 387 7.38 18.63 -12.66
C ASN A 387 6.04 18.21 -13.27
N ARG A 388 6.08 17.83 -14.53
CA ARG A 388 5.04 17.02 -15.15
C ARG A 388 5.37 15.55 -14.97
N GLN A 389 4.42 14.79 -14.46
CA GLN A 389 4.43 13.34 -14.47
C GLN A 389 3.48 12.82 -15.55
N ASP A 390 3.90 11.82 -16.32
CA ASP A 390 3.07 11.12 -17.30
C ASP A 390 3.38 9.63 -17.21
N SER A 391 2.77 8.95 -16.23
CA SER A 391 3.08 7.58 -15.84
C SER A 391 2.01 6.63 -16.32
N GLY A 392 2.44 5.49 -16.88
CA GLY A 392 1.55 4.39 -17.24
C GLY A 392 1.88 3.12 -16.48
N SER A 393 0.88 2.30 -16.22
CA SER A 393 1.05 1.02 -15.55
C SER A 393 0.05 -0.02 -16.05
N GLY A 394 0.51 -1.27 -16.15
CA GLY A 394 -0.27 -2.38 -16.65
C GLY A 394 -0.25 -3.60 -15.75
N VAL A 395 -1.35 -4.34 -15.76
CA VAL A 395 -1.46 -5.67 -15.16
C VAL A 395 -2.03 -6.63 -16.19
N TYR A 396 -1.35 -7.72 -16.44
CA TYR A 396 -1.80 -8.81 -17.29
C TYR A 396 -1.95 -10.08 -16.48
N LYS A 397 -2.96 -10.89 -16.78
CA LYS A 397 -3.15 -12.19 -16.13
C LYS A 397 -3.73 -13.22 -17.08
N GLY A 398 -3.15 -14.44 -17.05
CA GLY A 398 -3.77 -15.65 -17.50
C GLY A 398 -3.92 -16.61 -16.32
N GLU A 399 -5.10 -17.20 -16.12
CA GLU A 399 -5.38 -18.10 -15.01
C GLU A 399 -6.17 -19.31 -15.49
N TRP A 400 -5.76 -20.49 -15.01
CA TRP A 400 -6.51 -21.74 -15.15
C TRP A 400 -6.95 -22.24 -13.79
N ASN A 401 -8.20 -22.66 -13.70
CA ASN A 401 -8.82 -23.28 -12.54
C ASN A 401 -9.38 -24.64 -12.91
N GLY A 402 -9.03 -25.69 -12.17
CA GLY A 402 -9.42 -27.06 -12.46
C GLY A 402 -9.92 -27.83 -11.24
N THR A 403 -11.19 -28.22 -11.24
CA THR A 403 -11.76 -29.19 -10.29
C THR A 403 -11.54 -30.60 -10.84
N VAL A 404 -10.36 -31.19 -10.52
CA VAL A 404 -9.96 -32.50 -11.06
C VAL A 404 -10.87 -33.61 -10.51
N SER A 405 -11.20 -33.54 -9.22
CA SER A 405 -12.13 -34.45 -8.53
C SER A 405 -12.83 -33.72 -7.37
N ASN A 406 -13.77 -34.36 -6.69
CA ASN A 406 -14.40 -33.84 -5.48
C ASN A 406 -13.41 -33.63 -4.34
N LYS A 407 -12.18 -34.17 -4.46
CA LYS A 407 -11.12 -34.06 -3.46
C LYS A 407 -9.95 -33.19 -3.91
N LEU A 408 -9.84 -32.84 -5.20
CA LEU A 408 -8.67 -32.13 -5.73
C LEU A 408 -9.07 -30.96 -6.62
N TYR A 409 -8.62 -29.78 -6.24
CA TYR A 409 -8.72 -28.54 -7.00
C TYR A 409 -7.33 -27.99 -7.29
N LEU A 410 -7.09 -27.50 -8.51
CA LEU A 410 -5.82 -26.96 -8.98
C LEU A 410 -6.01 -25.54 -9.52
N GLU A 411 -5.02 -24.70 -9.28
CA GLU A 411 -4.93 -23.33 -9.80
C GLU A 411 -3.55 -23.11 -10.41
N ALA A 412 -3.51 -22.50 -11.58
CA ALA A 412 -2.26 -22.03 -12.19
C ALA A 412 -2.48 -20.62 -12.71
N ARG A 413 -1.55 -19.70 -12.43
CA ARG A 413 -1.65 -18.30 -12.81
C ARG A 413 -0.29 -17.79 -13.27
N TYR A 414 -0.31 -17.06 -14.38
CA TYR A 414 0.78 -16.21 -14.83
C TYR A 414 0.31 -14.77 -14.84
N GLY A 415 1.17 -13.84 -14.46
CA GLY A 415 0.89 -12.42 -14.53
C GLY A 415 2.14 -11.58 -14.69
N ASP A 416 1.92 -10.39 -15.18
CA ASP A 416 2.93 -9.37 -15.37
C ASP A 416 2.39 -8.04 -14.82
N PHE A 417 3.24 -7.35 -14.07
CA PHE A 417 2.97 -6.02 -13.55
C PHE A 417 4.15 -5.11 -13.89
N GLY A 418 3.88 -3.98 -14.51
CA GLY A 418 4.92 -3.02 -14.80
C GLY A 418 4.42 -1.58 -14.83
N TYR A 419 5.34 -0.65 -14.61
CA TYR A 419 5.07 0.77 -14.76
C TYR A 419 6.29 1.52 -15.26
N TYR A 420 6.04 2.68 -15.88
CA TYR A 420 7.03 3.71 -16.12
C TYR A 420 6.63 5.01 -15.41
N PHE A 421 7.61 5.71 -14.87
CA PHE A 421 7.39 6.85 -13.99
C PHE A 421 8.33 8.02 -14.33
N PRO A 422 8.11 8.74 -15.44
CA PRO A 422 8.88 9.94 -15.80
C PRO A 422 8.40 11.15 -15.01
N GLN A 423 9.35 11.94 -14.54
CA GLN A 423 9.12 13.27 -13.99
C GLN A 423 9.93 14.28 -14.79
N ILE A 424 9.25 15.14 -15.53
CA ILE A 424 9.84 16.10 -16.46
C ILE A 424 9.56 17.51 -15.95
N THR A 425 10.60 18.34 -15.82
CA THR A 425 10.42 19.72 -15.38
C THR A 425 9.51 20.53 -16.33
N ASN A 426 8.71 21.42 -15.79
CA ASN A 426 7.92 22.39 -16.57
C ASN A 426 8.76 23.60 -16.98
N GLY A 427 9.89 23.86 -16.30
CA GLY A 427 10.77 24.98 -16.62
C GLY A 427 11.61 24.75 -17.89
N THR A 428 11.99 25.85 -18.53
CA THR A 428 12.86 25.89 -19.70
C THR A 428 14.27 26.42 -19.40
N GLU A 429 14.46 26.95 -18.18
CA GLU A 429 15.73 27.48 -17.73
C GLU A 429 16.76 26.35 -17.52
N PRO A 430 18.05 26.55 -17.86
CA PRO A 430 19.08 25.57 -17.62
C PRO A 430 19.43 25.42 -16.12
N TYR A 431 18.95 26.32 -15.29
CA TYR A 431 19.29 26.42 -13.88
C TYR A 431 18.11 26.13 -12.98
N TYR A 432 18.42 25.61 -11.80
CA TYR A 432 17.52 25.39 -10.68
C TYR A 432 18.05 26.17 -9.48
N PHE A 433 17.19 26.94 -8.83
CA PHE A 433 17.53 27.74 -7.66
C PHE A 433 16.74 27.27 -6.45
N ARG A 434 17.45 27.07 -5.35
CA ARG A 434 16.88 26.68 -4.08
C ARG A 434 17.48 27.50 -2.95
N ASP A 435 16.65 28.13 -2.13
CA ASP A 435 17.06 28.80 -0.91
C ASP A 435 16.68 27.97 0.31
N SER A 436 17.67 27.48 1.06
CA SER A 436 17.45 26.63 2.23
C SER A 436 16.95 27.37 3.46
N GLY A 437 17.10 28.70 3.51
CA GLY A 437 16.63 29.55 4.61
C GLY A 437 15.19 30.02 4.40
N THR A 438 14.88 30.57 3.21
CA THR A 438 13.54 31.04 2.86
C THR A 438 12.61 29.93 2.37
N LEU A 439 13.16 28.75 2.06
CA LEU A 439 12.46 27.63 1.44
C LEU A 439 11.88 27.94 0.04
N GLU A 440 12.41 28.90 -0.67
CA GLU A 440 11.97 29.25 -2.01
C GLU A 440 12.72 28.45 -3.07
N ILE A 441 12.00 28.11 -4.16
CA ILE A 441 12.59 27.52 -5.36
C ILE A 441 12.07 28.19 -6.64
N THR A 442 12.96 28.31 -7.63
CA THR A 442 12.67 28.84 -8.97
C THR A 442 13.52 28.13 -10.03
N GLY A 443 13.23 28.38 -11.32
CA GLY A 443 13.97 27.78 -12.42
C GLY A 443 13.43 26.43 -12.84
N SER A 444 14.30 25.49 -13.19
CA SER A 444 13.91 24.17 -13.72
C SER A 444 14.48 23.04 -12.89
N HIS A 445 13.62 22.22 -12.29
CA HIS A 445 14.04 21.06 -11.52
C HIS A 445 14.60 19.94 -12.42
N GLN A 446 15.41 19.07 -11.84
CA GLN A 446 15.96 17.89 -12.49
C GLN A 446 14.86 16.94 -12.99
N LYS A 447 15.08 16.33 -14.15
CA LYS A 447 14.23 15.27 -14.72
C LYS A 447 14.71 13.88 -14.25
N ASN A 448 13.81 13.02 -13.90
CA ASN A 448 14.14 11.61 -13.60
C ASN A 448 13.05 10.66 -14.11
N GLN A 449 13.42 9.38 -14.24
CA GLN A 449 12.51 8.30 -14.55
C GLN A 449 12.84 7.08 -13.70
N ASN A 450 11.81 6.38 -13.27
CA ASN A 450 11.91 5.14 -12.51
C ASN A 450 10.91 4.14 -13.10
N ASP A 451 11.42 3.06 -13.68
CA ASP A 451 10.61 2.02 -14.31
C ASP A 451 10.73 0.72 -13.54
N ARG A 452 9.70 -0.10 -13.61
CA ARG A 452 9.67 -1.41 -12.97
C ARG A 452 8.93 -2.43 -13.81
N ASP A 453 9.42 -3.65 -13.78
CA ASP A 453 8.82 -4.83 -14.40
C ASP A 453 8.83 -6.00 -13.43
N ARG A 454 7.72 -6.73 -13.30
CA ARG A 454 7.58 -7.87 -12.41
C ARG A 454 6.78 -8.97 -13.07
N LYS A 455 7.42 -10.10 -13.32
CA LYS A 455 6.78 -11.32 -13.82
C LYS A 455 6.54 -12.29 -12.69
N GLN A 456 5.37 -12.90 -12.69
CA GLN A 456 4.91 -13.74 -11.59
C GLN A 456 4.24 -15.00 -12.10
N TRP A 457 4.60 -16.14 -11.51
CA TRP A 457 3.97 -17.43 -11.71
C TRP A 457 3.49 -17.96 -10.36
N ASN A 458 2.24 -18.39 -10.32
CA ASN A 458 1.66 -18.99 -9.13
C ASN A 458 1.05 -20.33 -9.51
N PHE A 459 1.30 -21.33 -8.69
CA PHE A 459 0.64 -22.62 -8.75
C PHE A 459 0.13 -22.95 -7.36
N ALA A 460 -1.12 -23.47 -7.27
CA ALA A 460 -1.66 -23.98 -6.01
C ALA A 460 -2.49 -25.25 -6.25
N SER A 461 -2.41 -26.16 -5.31
CA SER A 461 -3.28 -27.33 -5.24
C SER A 461 -4.02 -27.38 -3.92
N THR A 462 -5.24 -27.82 -3.96
CA THR A 462 -6.15 -27.94 -2.83
C THR A 462 -6.72 -29.36 -2.79
N TYR A 463 -6.51 -30.10 -1.69
CA TYR A 463 -7.03 -31.46 -1.53
C TYR A 463 -7.80 -31.60 -0.21
N PHE A 464 -8.88 -32.31 -0.22
CA PHE A 464 -9.79 -32.54 0.89
C PHE A 464 -9.71 -33.99 1.34
N LEU A 465 -9.45 -34.19 2.63
CA LEU A 465 -9.40 -35.48 3.26
C LEU A 465 -10.40 -35.54 4.42
N ASP A 466 -11.44 -36.33 4.26
CA ASP A 466 -12.38 -36.64 5.34
C ASP A 466 -12.01 -37.96 6.01
N SER A 467 -11.92 -37.94 7.34
CA SER A 467 -11.60 -39.12 8.16
C SER A 467 -12.45 -39.17 9.41
N ALA A 468 -12.42 -40.30 10.11
CA ALA A 468 -13.09 -40.44 11.40
C ALA A 468 -12.51 -39.52 12.51
N LYS A 469 -11.27 -38.98 12.27
CA LYS A 469 -10.60 -38.05 13.17
C LYS A 469 -10.77 -36.60 12.75
N GLY A 470 -11.75 -36.27 11.92
CA GLY A 470 -12.03 -34.93 11.40
C GLY A 470 -11.72 -34.80 9.94
N SER A 471 -11.96 -33.56 9.41
CA SER A 471 -11.68 -33.22 8.02
C SER A 471 -10.44 -32.35 7.93
N HIS A 472 -9.56 -32.73 7.04
CA HIS A 472 -8.38 -31.95 6.68
C HIS A 472 -8.59 -31.24 5.37
N THR A 473 -8.10 -30.01 5.35
CA THR A 473 -8.13 -29.16 4.19
C THR A 473 -6.69 -28.68 3.96
N PHE A 474 -5.80 -29.33 3.11
CA PHE A 474 -4.39 -29.06 2.85
C PHE A 474 -4.15 -28.18 1.60
N LYS A 475 -3.69 -27.03 1.60
CA LYS A 475 -3.30 -26.22 0.45
C LYS A 475 -1.78 -26.13 0.33
N MET A 476 -1.26 -26.47 -0.83
CA MET A 476 0.14 -26.31 -1.18
C MET A 476 0.26 -25.36 -2.37
N GLY A 477 1.33 -24.62 -2.43
CA GLY A 477 1.58 -23.76 -3.58
C GLY A 477 3.03 -23.37 -3.76
N ALA A 478 3.29 -22.86 -4.95
CA ALA A 478 4.54 -22.26 -5.36
C ALA A 478 4.28 -20.87 -5.94
N GLU A 479 5.14 -19.92 -5.62
CA GLU A 479 5.15 -18.58 -6.21
C GLU A 479 6.59 -18.30 -6.70
N MET A 480 6.71 -17.92 -7.95
CA MET A 480 7.98 -17.42 -8.50
C MET A 480 7.74 -16.00 -8.99
N LEU A 481 8.65 -15.10 -8.64
CA LEU A 481 8.59 -13.69 -8.99
C LEU A 481 9.96 -13.24 -9.46
N LYS A 482 10.00 -12.50 -10.57
CA LYS A 482 11.20 -11.82 -11.07
C LYS A 482 10.91 -10.35 -11.21
N GLU A 483 11.74 -9.53 -10.60
CA GLU A 483 11.56 -8.08 -10.57
C GLU A 483 12.84 -7.39 -11.05
N LEU A 484 12.67 -6.39 -11.93
CA LEU A 484 13.70 -5.47 -12.36
C LEU A 484 13.24 -4.03 -12.17
N GLN A 485 14.15 -3.17 -11.77
CA GLN A 485 13.95 -1.74 -11.63
C GLN A 485 15.05 -1.01 -12.42
N TRP A 486 14.64 0.05 -13.12
CA TRP A 486 15.54 0.97 -13.83
C TRP A 486 15.34 2.38 -13.28
N PHE A 487 16.44 3.07 -13.01
CA PHE A 487 16.41 4.45 -12.58
C PHE A 487 17.44 5.27 -13.36
N GLY A 488 17.07 6.49 -13.77
CA GLY A 488 17.98 7.40 -14.46
C GLY A 488 17.55 8.85 -14.37
N VAL A 489 18.54 9.73 -14.46
CA VAL A 489 18.36 11.17 -14.62
C VAL A 489 18.34 11.47 -16.10
N LEU A 490 17.23 12.05 -16.59
CA LEU A 490 17.01 12.29 -18.00
C LEU A 490 17.81 13.51 -18.50
N GLN A 491 18.34 13.42 -19.73
CA GLN A 491 18.95 14.54 -20.42
C GLN A 491 17.85 15.55 -20.86
N GLY A 492 18.12 16.83 -20.77
CA GLY A 492 17.22 17.86 -21.25
C GLY A 492 17.55 19.26 -20.75
N VAL A 493 16.78 20.24 -21.18
CA VAL A 493 16.89 21.62 -20.70
C VAL A 493 16.50 21.66 -19.23
N GLY A 494 17.35 22.25 -18.39
CA GLY A 494 17.05 22.55 -16.99
C GLY A 494 17.53 21.54 -15.94
N GLY A 495 17.76 22.03 -14.73
CA GLY A 495 18.03 21.27 -13.51
C GLY A 495 19.41 20.65 -13.36
N ASN A 496 20.28 20.72 -14.37
CA ASN A 496 21.61 20.12 -14.29
C ASN A 496 22.59 20.96 -13.46
N ILE A 497 22.31 22.24 -13.27
CA ILE A 497 23.08 23.14 -12.39
C ILE A 497 22.12 23.68 -11.33
N GLU A 498 22.33 23.29 -10.08
CA GLU A 498 21.54 23.74 -8.95
C GLU A 498 22.31 24.77 -8.14
N HIS A 499 21.70 25.93 -7.96
CA HIS A 499 22.20 27.02 -7.15
C HIS A 499 21.53 26.97 -5.79
N VAL A 500 22.31 26.81 -4.73
CA VAL A 500 21.82 26.75 -3.35
C VAL A 500 22.17 28.06 -2.65
N TYR A 501 21.14 28.72 -2.18
CA TYR A 501 21.22 29.90 -1.32
C TYR A 501 20.88 29.55 0.12
N ASN A 502 21.27 30.44 1.03
CA ASN A 502 20.80 30.43 2.40
C ASN A 502 20.43 31.88 2.81
N ASN A 503 19.13 32.15 2.96
CA ASN A 503 18.60 33.49 3.20
C ASN A 503 19.08 34.55 2.19
N GLY A 504 19.03 34.20 0.91
CA GLY A 504 19.43 35.06 -0.20
C GLY A 504 20.93 35.15 -0.45
N VAL A 505 21.78 34.52 0.37
CA VAL A 505 23.23 34.50 0.19
C VAL A 505 23.62 33.23 -0.57
N SER A 506 24.44 33.38 -1.62
CA SER A 506 24.97 32.24 -2.37
C SER A 506 25.82 31.34 -1.45
N ASN A 507 25.65 30.03 -1.58
CA ASN A 507 26.26 29.06 -0.70
C ASN A 507 26.96 27.93 -1.48
N GLN A 508 26.21 27.25 -2.35
CA GLN A 508 26.74 26.10 -3.10
C GLN A 508 26.23 26.12 -4.54
N VAL A 509 27.02 25.57 -5.44
CA VAL A 509 26.59 25.17 -6.77
C VAL A 509 26.79 23.66 -6.96
N ILE A 510 25.77 22.97 -7.44
CA ILE A 510 25.77 21.53 -7.64
C ILE A 510 25.61 21.24 -9.13
N PHE A 511 26.61 20.57 -9.69
CA PHE A 511 26.55 20.08 -11.07
C PHE A 511 26.05 18.65 -11.06
N ARG A 512 25.10 18.32 -11.95
CA ARG A 512 24.51 17.00 -12.08
C ARG A 512 24.71 16.48 -13.50
N LEU A 513 25.08 15.21 -13.62
CA LEU A 513 25.23 14.54 -14.91
C LEU A 513 23.92 13.81 -15.25
N PRO A 514 23.31 14.07 -16.42
CA PRO A 514 22.25 13.20 -16.93
C PRO A 514 22.76 11.79 -17.20
N THR A 515 22.00 10.79 -16.78
CA THR A 515 22.37 9.37 -16.92
C THR A 515 21.47 8.60 -17.89
N ALA A 516 20.45 9.26 -18.48
CA ALA A 516 19.55 8.67 -19.47
C ALA A 516 19.22 9.69 -20.57
N THR A 517 19.03 9.23 -21.80
CA THR A 517 18.83 10.11 -22.97
C THR A 517 17.39 10.27 -23.42
N GLN A 518 16.43 9.46 -22.95
CA GLN A 518 15.06 9.46 -23.43
C GLN A 518 14.00 9.39 -22.33
N VAL A 519 12.85 10.02 -22.61
CA VAL A 519 11.60 9.86 -21.86
C VAL A 519 10.86 8.65 -22.43
N GLY A 520 10.55 7.67 -21.59
CA GLY A 520 9.78 6.49 -21.96
C GLY A 520 10.63 5.39 -22.60
N GLY A 521 11.08 4.44 -21.84
CA GLY A 521 11.80 3.27 -22.34
C GLY A 521 13.19 3.07 -21.71
N LEU A 522 13.33 3.28 -20.42
CA LEU A 522 14.57 2.90 -19.72
C LEU A 522 14.86 1.39 -19.83
N LYS A 523 13.86 0.61 -20.19
CA LYS A 523 13.98 -0.84 -20.40
C LYS A 523 14.83 -1.21 -21.63
N ASP A 524 15.00 -0.28 -22.58
CA ASP A 524 15.80 -0.52 -23.80
C ASP A 524 17.24 -0.04 -23.59
N ASN A 525 18.00 -0.79 -22.82
CA ASN A 525 19.42 -0.52 -22.59
C ASN A 525 20.34 -0.82 -23.78
N ASP A 526 19.79 -1.19 -24.94
CA ASP A 526 20.55 -1.55 -26.14
C ASP A 526 21.39 -0.38 -26.74
N ASN A 527 21.23 0.84 -26.21
CA ASN A 527 21.93 2.03 -26.72
C ASN A 527 22.92 2.65 -25.70
N GLY A 528 23.42 1.91 -24.72
CA GLY A 528 24.44 2.41 -23.79
C GLY A 528 23.89 3.45 -22.80
N HIS A 529 22.68 3.33 -22.34
CA HIS A 529 22.10 4.20 -21.32
C HIS A 529 22.81 4.02 -19.99
N LEU A 530 23.09 5.12 -19.30
CA LEU A 530 23.71 5.14 -17.97
C LEU A 530 22.66 4.95 -16.86
N THR A 531 21.73 4.01 -17.03
CA THR A 531 20.69 3.74 -16.05
C THR A 531 21.18 2.79 -14.97
N THR A 532 20.76 3.04 -13.74
CA THR A 532 20.93 2.11 -12.65
C THR A 532 19.94 0.97 -12.79
N GLU A 533 20.39 -0.27 -12.73
CA GLU A 533 19.53 -1.45 -12.80
C GLU A 533 19.67 -2.30 -11.56
N ASN A 534 18.53 -2.74 -11.00
CA ASN A 534 18.46 -3.53 -9.78
C ASN A 534 17.51 -4.71 -9.97
N GLY A 535 17.91 -5.89 -9.53
CA GLY A 535 17.17 -7.13 -9.67
C GLY A 535 16.82 -7.81 -8.36
N LEU A 536 15.63 -8.44 -8.32
CA LEU A 536 15.21 -9.34 -7.25
C LEU A 536 14.49 -10.55 -7.84
N ASP A 537 14.96 -11.74 -7.55
CA ASP A 537 14.25 -12.99 -7.81
C ASP A 537 13.71 -13.58 -6.50
N GLN A 538 12.48 -14.04 -6.53
CA GLN A 538 11.84 -14.74 -5.42
C GLN A 538 11.32 -16.10 -5.88
N LEU A 539 11.58 -17.14 -5.09
CA LEU A 539 10.94 -18.45 -5.19
C LEU A 539 10.38 -18.80 -3.81
N SER A 540 9.11 -19.12 -3.76
CA SER A 540 8.41 -19.45 -2.52
C SER A 540 7.66 -20.76 -2.65
N LEU A 541 7.68 -21.55 -1.60
CA LEU A 541 6.88 -22.77 -1.45
C LEU A 541 6.11 -22.67 -0.14
N PHE A 542 4.86 -23.11 -0.13
CA PHE A 542 4.09 -23.17 1.11
C PHE A 542 3.19 -24.40 1.18
N VAL A 543 2.89 -24.80 2.41
CA VAL A 543 1.87 -25.78 2.75
C VAL A 543 1.08 -25.29 3.94
N ASN A 544 -0.24 -25.45 3.87
CA ASN A 544 -1.16 -25.21 4.98
C ASN A 544 -2.07 -26.43 5.15
N ASP A 545 -2.40 -26.78 6.38
CA ASP A 545 -3.50 -27.68 6.75
C ASP A 545 -4.53 -26.92 7.60
N THR A 546 -5.79 -27.09 7.26
CA THR A 546 -6.92 -26.68 8.10
C THR A 546 -7.63 -27.95 8.59
N TRP A 547 -7.34 -28.35 9.82
CA TRP A 547 -7.90 -29.53 10.45
C TRP A 547 -9.09 -29.18 11.33
N SER A 548 -10.29 -29.62 10.94
CA SER A 548 -11.52 -29.41 11.69
C SER A 548 -11.91 -30.70 12.42
N VAL A 549 -11.94 -30.67 13.76
CA VAL A 549 -12.25 -31.81 14.64
C VAL A 549 -13.12 -31.37 15.83
N GLY A 550 -14.35 -31.87 15.87
CA GLY A 550 -15.31 -31.46 16.90
C GLY A 550 -15.56 -29.95 16.89
N ARG A 551 -15.24 -29.27 18.00
CA ARG A 551 -15.36 -27.82 18.16
C ARG A 551 -14.09 -27.05 17.81
N PHE A 552 -13.02 -27.74 17.42
CA PHE A 552 -11.74 -27.13 17.08
C PHE A 552 -11.54 -27.08 15.59
N THR A 553 -10.96 -25.95 15.11
CA THR A 553 -10.30 -25.88 13.83
C THR A 553 -8.87 -25.40 14.04
N ILE A 554 -7.91 -26.22 13.62
CA ILE A 554 -6.48 -25.97 13.74
C ILE A 554 -5.93 -25.63 12.36
N ASN A 555 -5.30 -24.49 12.22
CA ASN A 555 -4.64 -24.04 10.99
C ASN A 555 -3.14 -24.13 11.23
N GLY A 556 -2.46 -25.05 10.55
CA GLY A 556 -1.01 -25.22 10.61
C GLY A 556 -0.41 -25.02 9.24
N GLY A 557 0.69 -24.27 9.15
CA GLY A 557 1.36 -24.07 7.88
C GLY A 557 2.82 -23.69 8.01
N VAL A 558 3.55 -23.90 6.96
CA VAL A 558 4.92 -23.43 6.80
C VAL A 558 5.11 -22.88 5.40
N ARG A 559 5.87 -21.81 5.31
CA ARG A 559 6.34 -21.20 4.07
C ARG A 559 7.85 -21.23 4.04
N TRP A 560 8.40 -21.50 2.89
CA TRP A 560 9.80 -21.28 2.56
C TRP A 560 9.90 -20.26 1.45
N ASP A 561 10.71 -19.22 1.68
CA ASP A 561 11.01 -18.18 0.72
C ASP A 561 12.51 -18.17 0.43
N ARG A 562 12.87 -18.07 -0.85
CA ARG A 562 14.20 -17.78 -1.30
C ARG A 562 14.21 -16.45 -2.03
N TYR A 563 14.86 -15.46 -1.45
CA TYR A 563 15.13 -14.17 -2.08
C TYR A 563 16.55 -14.15 -2.61
N HIS A 564 16.72 -13.66 -3.84
CA HIS A 564 18.01 -13.47 -4.48
C HIS A 564 18.08 -12.04 -5.04
N GLY A 565 18.85 -11.19 -4.36
CA GLY A 565 19.12 -9.81 -4.78
C GLY A 565 20.40 -9.76 -5.61
N TRP A 566 20.35 -9.11 -6.76
CA TRP A 566 21.44 -9.07 -7.71
C TRP A 566 21.45 -7.77 -8.52
N LEU A 567 22.61 -7.45 -9.12
CA LEU A 567 22.79 -6.36 -10.07
C LEU A 567 23.11 -6.98 -11.43
N PRO A 568 22.38 -6.63 -12.51
CA PRO A 568 22.75 -7.03 -13.86
C PRO A 568 24.04 -6.35 -14.29
N GLU A 569 24.65 -6.83 -15.38
CA GLU A 569 25.75 -6.12 -16.01
C GLU A 569 25.30 -4.74 -16.50
N GLN A 570 26.05 -3.70 -16.14
CA GLN A 570 25.70 -2.30 -16.39
C GLN A 570 26.90 -1.54 -16.93
N ASN A 571 26.65 -0.58 -17.81
CA ASN A 571 27.68 0.24 -18.42
C ASN A 571 27.62 1.69 -17.94
N GLN A 572 28.76 2.28 -17.65
CA GLN A 572 28.97 3.69 -17.42
C GLN A 572 29.79 4.27 -18.59
N LEU A 573 29.27 5.32 -19.21
CA LEU A 573 30.01 6.04 -20.27
C LEU A 573 31.01 7.03 -19.66
N ALA A 574 32.08 7.32 -20.39
CA ALA A 574 32.99 8.40 -20.05
C ALA A 574 32.29 9.76 -20.13
N ALA A 575 32.49 10.59 -19.12
CA ALA A 575 31.90 11.93 -19.02
C ALA A 575 32.79 12.84 -18.19
N ALA A 576 32.47 14.13 -18.17
CA ALA A 576 33.08 15.11 -17.27
C ALA A 576 31.99 15.92 -16.56
N ILE A 577 32.20 16.27 -15.29
CA ILE A 577 31.25 16.99 -14.49
C ILE A 577 31.91 18.15 -13.73
N GLY A 578 31.20 19.27 -13.69
CA GLY A 578 31.63 20.47 -12.96
C GLY A 578 32.74 21.27 -13.64
N PRO A 579 33.11 22.43 -13.06
CA PRO A 579 34.10 23.35 -13.65
C PRO A 579 35.51 22.77 -13.69
N SER A 580 35.88 21.95 -12.72
CA SER A 580 37.17 21.25 -12.68
C SER A 580 37.23 20.03 -13.62
N ALA A 581 36.20 19.83 -14.46
CA ALA A 581 36.09 18.72 -15.40
C ALA A 581 36.46 17.36 -14.75
N ILE A 582 35.84 17.03 -13.60
CA ILE A 582 36.05 15.75 -12.93
C ILE A 582 35.71 14.65 -13.92
N HIS A 583 36.69 13.88 -14.34
CA HIS A 583 36.53 12.84 -15.34
C HIS A 583 35.89 11.57 -14.72
N ILE A 584 34.78 11.15 -15.33
CA ILE A 584 34.18 9.84 -15.11
C ILE A 584 34.70 8.92 -16.19
N GLN A 585 35.32 7.81 -15.83
CA GLN A 585 35.85 6.85 -16.79
C GLN A 585 34.74 5.94 -17.32
N ALA A 586 34.80 5.55 -18.58
CA ALA A 586 33.98 4.46 -19.09
C ALA A 586 34.29 3.16 -18.32
N LYS A 587 33.24 2.48 -17.88
CA LYS A 587 33.36 1.29 -17.03
C LYS A 587 32.20 0.36 -17.24
N THR A 588 32.45 -0.95 -17.28
CA THR A 588 31.43 -1.98 -17.17
C THR A 588 31.43 -2.52 -15.75
N PHE A 589 30.28 -2.48 -15.10
CA PHE A 589 30.01 -3.13 -13.83
C PHE A 589 29.49 -4.54 -14.14
N PRO A 590 30.20 -5.61 -13.74
CA PRO A 590 29.78 -6.97 -14.03
C PRO A 590 28.50 -7.34 -13.27
N GLU A 591 27.78 -8.33 -13.76
CA GLU A 591 26.71 -8.95 -13.00
C GLU A 591 27.21 -9.37 -11.62
N THR A 592 26.50 -8.98 -10.57
CA THR A 592 26.91 -9.19 -9.18
C THR A 592 25.78 -9.77 -8.36
N ASN A 593 26.00 -10.94 -7.79
CA ASN A 593 25.11 -11.53 -6.79
C ASN A 593 25.38 -10.86 -5.43
N LEU A 594 24.36 -10.26 -4.82
CA LEU A 594 24.49 -9.54 -3.58
C LEU A 594 24.21 -10.43 -2.37
N PHE A 595 23.04 -11.06 -2.37
CA PHE A 595 22.60 -11.95 -1.29
C PHE A 595 21.68 -13.05 -1.81
N THR A 596 21.62 -14.14 -1.06
CA THR A 596 20.61 -15.19 -1.22
C THR A 596 20.12 -15.60 0.16
N TRP A 597 18.91 -15.24 0.48
CA TRP A 597 18.27 -15.62 1.75
C TRP A 597 17.35 -16.81 1.56
N ASN A 598 17.35 -17.74 2.52
CA ASN A 598 16.48 -18.90 2.53
C ASN A 598 15.76 -18.95 3.88
N GLN A 599 14.47 -18.70 3.87
CA GLN A 599 13.67 -18.37 5.04
C GLN A 599 12.55 -19.39 5.26
N PHE A 600 12.38 -19.84 6.51
CA PHE A 600 11.24 -20.66 6.90
C PHE A 600 10.33 -19.88 7.83
N ALA A 601 9.04 -19.85 7.52
CA ALA A 601 8.05 -19.06 8.20
C ALA A 601 6.87 -19.92 8.68
N PRO A 602 6.91 -20.44 9.91
CA PRO A 602 5.82 -21.24 10.48
C PRO A 602 4.61 -20.34 10.83
N ARG A 603 3.41 -20.91 10.68
CA ARG A 603 2.11 -20.33 11.04
C ARG A 603 1.30 -21.35 11.82
N LEU A 604 0.67 -20.88 12.89
CA LEU A 604 -0.22 -21.70 13.70
C LEU A 604 -1.45 -20.87 14.09
N GLY A 605 -2.63 -21.44 13.90
CA GLY A 605 -3.88 -20.82 14.30
C GLY A 605 -4.83 -21.84 14.91
N VAL A 606 -5.63 -21.41 15.86
CA VAL A 606 -6.65 -22.26 16.50
C VAL A 606 -7.95 -21.48 16.60
N VAL A 607 -9.03 -22.08 16.16
CA VAL A 607 -10.41 -21.60 16.36
C VAL A 607 -11.13 -22.60 17.24
N TYR A 608 -11.78 -22.13 18.31
CA TYR A 608 -12.58 -22.95 19.22
C TYR A 608 -14.01 -22.43 19.26
N ASP A 609 -14.96 -23.26 18.85
CA ASP A 609 -16.39 -22.97 18.96
C ASP A 609 -16.83 -23.18 20.39
N LEU A 610 -16.93 -22.11 21.18
CA LEU A 610 -17.22 -22.12 22.60
C LEU A 610 -18.64 -22.61 22.88
N THR A 611 -19.60 -22.23 22.07
CA THR A 611 -21.03 -22.59 22.26
C THR A 611 -21.43 -23.85 21.50
N GLY A 612 -20.66 -24.30 20.52
CA GLY A 612 -20.93 -25.48 19.70
C GLY A 612 -21.94 -25.27 18.57
N ASP A 613 -22.45 -24.01 18.42
CA ASP A 613 -23.38 -23.60 17.37
C ASP A 613 -22.76 -22.58 16.39
N GLY A 614 -21.46 -22.36 16.50
CA GLY A 614 -20.71 -21.39 15.68
C GLY A 614 -20.96 -19.93 16.01
N LYS A 615 -21.75 -19.61 17.04
CA LYS A 615 -22.12 -18.22 17.36
C LYS A 615 -21.13 -17.51 18.28
N THR A 616 -20.36 -18.26 19.08
CA THR A 616 -19.30 -17.68 19.90
C THR A 616 -18.02 -18.47 19.70
N VAL A 617 -17.00 -17.80 19.15
CA VAL A 617 -15.72 -18.45 18.87
C VAL A 617 -14.56 -17.69 19.50
N LEU A 618 -13.58 -18.46 19.98
CA LEU A 618 -12.28 -17.97 20.39
C LEU A 618 -11.29 -18.27 19.26
N LYS A 619 -10.45 -17.31 18.92
CA LYS A 619 -9.41 -17.47 17.90
C LYS A 619 -8.07 -17.05 18.48
N GLY A 620 -7.05 -17.81 18.19
CA GLY A 620 -5.67 -17.48 18.51
C GLY A 620 -4.76 -17.81 17.35
N ASN A 621 -3.79 -16.96 17.07
CA ASN A 621 -2.79 -17.25 16.06
C ASN A 621 -1.39 -16.78 16.47
N TYR A 622 -0.40 -17.44 15.89
CA TYR A 622 1.00 -17.05 15.89
C TYR A 622 1.60 -17.26 14.50
N GLY A 623 2.42 -16.31 14.07
CA GLY A 623 3.16 -16.40 12.81
C GLY A 623 4.53 -15.73 12.87
N LEU A 624 5.52 -16.36 12.26
CA LEU A 624 6.80 -15.74 11.90
C LEU A 624 6.71 -15.28 10.44
N PHE A 625 7.10 -14.05 10.16
CA PHE A 625 7.13 -13.46 8.82
C PHE A 625 8.51 -12.87 8.53
N TRP A 626 9.02 -13.14 7.36
CA TRP A 626 10.19 -12.46 6.83
C TRP A 626 9.76 -11.25 5.99
N HIS A 627 10.60 -10.22 5.96
CA HIS A 627 10.27 -9.04 5.19
C HIS A 627 10.55 -9.26 3.70
N ASN A 628 9.81 -8.62 2.83
CA ASN A 628 10.17 -8.58 1.42
C ASN A 628 11.21 -7.47 1.24
N PRO A 629 12.44 -7.79 0.82
CA PRO A 629 13.49 -6.79 0.66
C PRO A 629 13.20 -5.83 -0.51
N GLY A 630 12.36 -6.22 -1.46
CA GLY A 630 12.19 -5.51 -2.72
C GLY A 630 13.54 -5.35 -3.42
N VAL A 631 13.68 -4.32 -4.23
CA VAL A 631 14.96 -3.92 -4.83
C VAL A 631 15.70 -2.86 -4.02
N GLY A 632 15.30 -2.61 -2.77
CA GLY A 632 15.90 -1.58 -1.91
C GLY A 632 17.37 -1.82 -1.64
N VAL A 633 17.73 -3.00 -1.15
CA VAL A 633 19.14 -3.38 -0.89
C VAL A 633 19.99 -3.31 -2.18
N PRO A 634 19.59 -3.94 -3.31
CA PRO A 634 20.32 -3.76 -4.56
C PRO A 634 20.50 -2.29 -4.95
N SER A 635 19.46 -1.46 -4.82
CA SER A 635 19.53 -0.05 -5.17
C SER A 635 20.50 0.75 -4.28
N ASN A 636 20.56 0.45 -2.98
CA ASN A 636 21.43 1.14 -2.03
C ASN A 636 22.90 0.86 -2.26
N VAL A 637 23.24 -0.34 -2.70
CA VAL A 637 24.64 -0.78 -2.87
C VAL A 637 25.10 -0.80 -4.33
N ASN A 638 24.29 -0.35 -5.27
CA ASN A 638 24.64 -0.35 -6.69
C ASN A 638 25.80 0.64 -6.96
N PRO A 639 26.93 0.18 -7.45
CA PRO A 639 28.05 1.07 -7.75
C PRO A 639 27.78 1.99 -8.95
N ASN A 640 26.91 1.60 -9.88
CA ASN A 640 26.44 2.45 -10.96
C ASN A 640 25.30 3.36 -10.47
N THR A 641 25.63 4.38 -9.68
CA THR A 641 24.59 5.30 -9.20
C THR A 641 23.89 6.04 -10.33
N GLY A 642 22.55 6.07 -10.30
CA GLY A 642 21.73 6.81 -11.28
C GLY A 642 21.80 8.33 -11.13
N THR A 643 22.45 8.85 -10.09
CA THR A 643 22.68 10.29 -9.91
C THR A 643 24.16 10.54 -9.68
N LYS A 644 24.79 11.25 -10.63
CA LYS A 644 26.19 11.67 -10.52
C LYS A 644 26.23 13.19 -10.33
N SER A 645 26.98 13.67 -9.33
CA SER A 645 27.03 15.09 -9.01
C SER A 645 28.38 15.54 -8.45
N ALA A 646 28.68 16.81 -8.61
CA ALA A 646 29.80 17.49 -7.97
C ALA A 646 29.31 18.79 -7.33
N THR A 647 29.64 19.02 -6.07
CA THR A 647 29.24 20.19 -5.28
C THR A 647 30.46 21.04 -4.98
N TYR A 648 30.32 22.34 -5.24
CA TYR A 648 31.30 23.36 -4.93
C TYR A 648 30.68 24.43 -4.03
N GLY A 649 31.50 25.04 -3.18
CA GLY A 649 31.12 26.33 -2.62
C GLY A 649 30.99 27.36 -3.74
N TRP A 650 30.10 28.34 -3.58
CA TRP A 650 29.82 29.34 -4.60
C TRP A 650 29.58 30.70 -4.00
N ASN A 651 30.16 31.70 -4.67
CA ASN A 651 30.02 33.13 -4.32
C ASN A 651 29.59 33.94 -5.56
N ASP A 652 28.32 34.24 -5.66
CA ASP A 652 27.67 35.06 -6.72
C ASP A 652 28.15 36.51 -6.74
N LEU A 653 28.92 36.94 -5.72
CA LEU A 653 29.52 38.28 -5.68
C LEU A 653 31.03 38.27 -6.00
N ALA A 654 31.55 37.13 -6.48
CA ALA A 654 32.96 37.02 -6.84
C ALA A 654 33.34 37.94 -8.01
N VAL A 655 34.50 38.52 -7.91
CA VAL A 655 35.07 39.32 -9.02
C VAL A 655 36.00 38.41 -9.81
N CYS A 656 35.56 37.97 -10.98
CA CYS A 656 36.34 37.16 -11.90
C CYS A 656 36.17 37.60 -13.35
N ALA A 657 37.04 37.11 -14.24
CA ALA A 657 36.98 37.47 -15.65
C ALA A 657 35.72 36.92 -16.33
N GLY A 658 34.81 37.79 -16.70
CA GLY A 658 33.53 37.39 -17.29
C GLY A 658 32.40 37.14 -16.31
N CYS A 659 32.62 37.28 -14.99
CA CYS A 659 31.59 37.19 -13.99
C CYS A 659 30.74 38.46 -13.88
N ILE A 660 29.45 38.26 -13.66
CA ILE A 660 28.47 39.31 -13.40
C ILE A 660 27.99 39.16 -11.95
N ALA A 661 28.60 39.91 -11.04
CA ALA A 661 28.31 39.82 -9.62
C ALA A 661 26.82 40.08 -9.32
N GLY A 662 26.18 39.16 -8.63
CA GLY A 662 24.80 39.24 -8.15
C GLY A 662 23.73 38.92 -9.23
N ASP A 663 24.10 38.32 -10.35
CA ASP A 663 23.13 37.92 -11.39
C ASP A 663 22.38 36.61 -11.06
N ARG A 664 22.76 36.01 -9.96
CA ARG A 664 22.19 34.76 -9.45
C ARG A 664 22.46 33.56 -10.33
N ARG A 665 23.41 33.61 -11.22
CA ARG A 665 23.82 32.51 -12.09
C ARG A 665 25.29 32.21 -11.91
N TRP A 666 25.63 30.95 -11.81
CA TRP A 666 27.02 30.55 -11.74
C TRP A 666 27.74 30.84 -13.05
N GLN A 667 28.92 31.44 -12.93
CA GLN A 667 29.91 31.61 -14.01
C GLN A 667 31.24 31.02 -13.57
N ALA A 668 32.00 30.55 -14.54
CA ALA A 668 33.30 29.95 -14.27
C ALA A 668 34.25 30.90 -13.52
N GLY A 669 34.74 30.50 -12.37
CA GLY A 669 35.55 31.32 -11.47
C GLY A 669 34.84 31.84 -10.24
N GLU A 670 33.53 31.68 -10.13
CA GLU A 670 32.74 31.99 -8.92
C GLU A 670 32.71 30.83 -7.93
N GLU A 671 33.04 29.61 -8.38
CA GLU A 671 33.15 28.47 -7.50
C GLU A 671 34.34 28.59 -6.58
N THR A 672 34.18 28.10 -5.36
CA THR A 672 35.24 27.94 -4.38
C THR A 672 35.69 26.46 -4.34
N ALA A 673 36.25 25.99 -3.25
CA ALA A 673 36.72 24.62 -3.15
C ALA A 673 35.60 23.59 -3.40
N GLN A 674 35.94 22.49 -4.08
CA GLN A 674 35.07 21.35 -4.21
C GLN A 674 34.77 20.77 -2.81
N GLN A 675 33.49 20.63 -2.49
CA GLN A 675 33.03 20.14 -1.20
C GLN A 675 32.77 18.63 -1.24
N SER A 676 32.20 18.14 -2.34
CA SER A 676 31.92 16.70 -2.53
C SER A 676 31.74 16.35 -4.00
N ALA A 677 31.91 15.07 -4.31
CA ALA A 677 31.51 14.51 -5.60
C ALA A 677 30.97 13.10 -5.37
N THR A 678 29.85 12.80 -6.03
CA THR A 678 29.27 11.46 -6.11
C THR A 678 29.37 10.98 -7.54
N LEU A 679 30.34 10.13 -7.84
CA LEU A 679 30.62 9.63 -9.19
C LEU A 679 30.24 8.16 -9.36
N GLU A 680 30.42 7.38 -8.30
CA GLU A 680 30.01 5.98 -8.18
C GLU A 680 29.34 5.78 -6.81
N GLY A 681 28.53 4.75 -6.67
CA GLY A 681 27.96 4.32 -5.38
C GLY A 681 29.09 3.80 -4.49
N ALA A 682 29.24 4.37 -3.30
CA ALA A 682 30.27 4.01 -2.33
C ALA A 682 29.75 3.12 -1.19
N THR A 683 28.45 2.85 -1.15
CA THR A 683 27.82 2.00 -0.13
C THR A 683 28.27 0.55 -0.33
N ARG A 684 28.68 -0.08 0.75
CA ARG A 684 29.05 -1.49 0.78
C ARG A 684 27.93 -2.33 1.35
N LEU A 685 27.90 -3.60 0.97
CA LEU A 685 27.01 -4.58 1.60
C LEU A 685 27.75 -5.28 2.72
N ASP A 686 27.12 -5.47 3.87
CA ASP A 686 27.65 -6.37 4.90
C ASP A 686 27.55 -7.81 4.37
N PRO A 687 28.66 -8.55 4.31
CA PRO A 687 28.62 -9.94 3.84
C PRO A 687 27.74 -10.86 4.74
N ASN A 688 27.44 -10.45 5.97
CA ASN A 688 26.61 -11.20 6.90
C ASN A 688 25.15 -10.69 6.95
N ILE A 689 24.74 -9.87 5.99
CA ILE A 689 23.40 -9.31 5.94
C ILE A 689 22.34 -10.42 5.93
N THR A 690 21.32 -10.26 6.78
CA THR A 690 20.19 -11.20 6.89
C THR A 690 18.88 -10.47 6.65
N ASP A 691 17.85 -11.25 6.37
CA ASP A 691 16.50 -10.70 6.18
C ASP A 691 15.89 -10.27 7.50
N PRO A 692 15.32 -9.07 7.63
CA PRO A 692 14.51 -8.68 8.76
C PRO A 692 13.27 -9.57 8.93
N TYR A 693 12.81 -9.71 10.16
CA TYR A 693 11.65 -10.56 10.45
C TYR A 693 10.68 -9.94 11.45
N SER A 694 9.48 -10.50 11.48
CA SER A 694 8.39 -10.08 12.37
C SER A 694 7.70 -11.28 12.98
N HIS A 695 7.46 -11.21 14.28
CA HIS A 695 6.52 -12.09 14.94
C HIS A 695 5.15 -11.42 15.02
N GLU A 696 4.09 -12.18 14.77
CA GLU A 696 2.73 -11.77 15.04
C GLU A 696 2.05 -12.80 15.93
N ALA A 697 1.42 -12.33 17.00
CA ALA A 697 0.53 -13.14 17.83
C ALA A 697 -0.77 -12.37 18.05
N SER A 698 -1.92 -13.04 17.93
CA SER A 698 -3.20 -12.42 18.27
C SER A 698 -4.19 -13.38 18.95
N GLY A 699 -5.07 -12.78 19.74
CA GLY A 699 -6.19 -13.48 20.38
C GLY A 699 -7.49 -12.71 20.20
N TRP A 700 -8.57 -13.41 19.85
CA TRP A 700 -9.86 -12.82 19.52
C TRP A 700 -11.02 -13.59 20.14
N ILE A 701 -12.05 -12.86 20.54
CA ILE A 701 -13.39 -13.40 20.77
C ILE A 701 -14.34 -12.78 19.74
N GLU A 702 -15.07 -13.64 19.05
CA GLU A 702 -16.11 -13.22 18.09
C GLU A 702 -17.46 -13.79 18.55
N ARG A 703 -18.50 -12.96 18.52
CA ARG A 703 -19.85 -13.38 18.89
C ARG A 703 -20.89 -12.87 17.90
N GLN A 704 -21.69 -13.80 17.40
CA GLN A 704 -22.89 -13.47 16.64
C GLN A 704 -24.01 -13.11 17.61
N LEU A 705 -24.45 -11.85 17.59
CA LEU A 705 -25.53 -11.35 18.45
C LEU A 705 -26.91 -11.54 17.82
N SER A 706 -26.98 -11.50 16.48
CA SER A 706 -28.18 -11.81 15.69
C SER A 706 -27.76 -12.43 14.35
N GLU A 707 -28.70 -12.81 13.51
CA GLU A 707 -28.40 -13.37 12.16
C GLU A 707 -27.57 -12.45 11.26
N THR A 708 -27.57 -11.16 11.58
CA THR A 708 -26.89 -10.13 10.77
C THR A 708 -25.86 -9.31 11.54
N LEU A 709 -25.76 -9.45 12.87
CA LEU A 709 -24.88 -8.66 13.73
C LEU A 709 -23.83 -9.53 14.41
N GLY A 710 -22.55 -9.20 14.17
CA GLY A 710 -21.41 -9.77 14.87
C GLY A 710 -20.61 -8.71 15.62
N VAL A 711 -19.97 -9.13 16.70
CA VAL A 711 -19.02 -8.35 17.51
C VAL A 711 -17.71 -9.10 17.56
N ARG A 712 -16.60 -8.38 17.46
CA ARG A 712 -15.26 -8.91 17.63
C ARG A 712 -14.47 -8.01 18.58
N ALA A 713 -13.80 -8.64 19.55
CA ALA A 713 -12.84 -7.96 20.42
C ALA A 713 -11.55 -8.78 20.47
N GLY A 714 -10.42 -8.13 20.52
CA GLY A 714 -9.14 -8.85 20.55
C GLY A 714 -7.92 -7.98 20.74
N PHE A 715 -6.80 -8.68 20.77
CA PHE A 715 -5.48 -8.11 21.00
C PHE A 715 -4.50 -8.65 19.96
N VAL A 716 -3.68 -7.77 19.40
CA VAL A 716 -2.64 -8.09 18.42
C VAL A 716 -1.31 -7.61 18.97
N TYR A 717 -0.31 -8.48 18.94
CA TYR A 717 1.08 -8.17 19.22
C TYR A 717 1.91 -8.43 17.96
N LYS A 718 2.66 -7.41 17.52
CA LYS A 718 3.61 -7.53 16.40
C LYS A 718 5.00 -7.06 16.81
N THR A 719 6.01 -7.63 16.18
CA THR A 719 7.40 -7.18 16.31
C THR A 719 8.01 -6.94 14.94
N GLU A 720 9.06 -6.15 14.90
CA GLU A 720 10.04 -6.10 13.82
C GLU A 720 11.39 -6.20 14.46
N ASP A 721 12.26 -7.02 13.91
CA ASP A 721 13.60 -7.31 14.42
C ASP A 721 14.62 -7.33 13.28
N ASP A 722 15.89 -7.06 13.63
CA ASP A 722 17.04 -7.06 12.71
C ASP A 722 16.87 -6.15 11.48
N LEU A 723 16.33 -4.96 11.69
CA LEU A 723 16.02 -4.02 10.60
C LEU A 723 17.28 -3.61 9.83
N LEU A 724 17.12 -3.46 8.52
CA LEU A 724 18.20 -2.99 7.63
C LEU A 724 18.34 -1.48 7.73
N ALA A 725 19.58 -1.00 7.71
CA ALA A 725 19.88 0.41 7.60
C ALA A 725 21.23 0.68 6.93
N LEU A 726 21.35 1.86 6.36
CA LEU A 726 22.62 2.43 5.94
C LEU A 726 23.37 2.93 7.17
N TYR A 727 24.49 2.33 7.48
CA TYR A 727 25.26 2.60 8.69
C TYR A 727 26.69 3.01 8.35
N ILE A 728 27.28 3.92 9.14
CA ILE A 728 28.69 4.31 9.03
C ILE A 728 29.43 3.72 10.23
N PRO A 729 30.09 2.56 10.09
CA PRO A 729 30.72 1.85 11.21
C PRO A 729 31.75 2.69 11.96
N THR A 730 32.46 3.56 11.26
CA THR A 730 33.47 4.47 11.82
C THR A 730 32.87 5.66 12.58
N ARG A 731 31.54 5.78 12.59
CA ARG A 731 30.77 6.82 13.31
C ARG A 731 29.63 6.22 14.13
N GLY A 732 29.80 4.99 14.61
CA GLY A 732 28.84 4.33 15.49
C GLY A 732 28.81 4.95 16.90
N LEU A 733 27.77 4.65 17.69
CA LEU A 733 27.64 5.14 19.07
C LEU A 733 28.84 4.78 19.95
N ASP A 734 29.43 3.62 19.75
CA ASP A 734 30.64 3.16 20.43
C ASP A 734 31.87 4.04 20.09
N VAL A 735 31.94 4.55 18.86
CA VAL A 735 33.01 5.50 18.45
C VAL A 735 32.79 6.85 19.11
N TYR A 736 31.54 7.33 19.17
CA TYR A 736 31.22 8.56 19.93
C TYR A 736 31.50 8.41 21.42
N ALA A 737 31.24 7.24 22.00
CA ALA A 737 31.52 6.95 23.39
C ALA A 737 33.04 7.00 23.71
N ARG A 738 33.90 6.57 22.76
CA ARG A 738 35.35 6.50 22.93
C ARG A 738 36.08 7.80 22.55
N SER A 739 35.61 8.44 21.48
CA SER A 739 36.31 9.55 20.80
C SER A 739 35.48 10.84 20.75
N GLY A 740 34.30 10.84 21.35
CA GLY A 740 33.37 11.95 21.29
C GLY A 740 33.91 13.19 22.03
N VAL A 741 33.68 14.32 21.39
CA VAL A 741 33.97 15.66 21.95
C VAL A 741 32.66 16.31 22.33
N PRO A 742 32.41 16.59 23.61
CA PRO A 742 31.20 17.27 24.03
C PRO A 742 31.24 18.76 23.62
N PHE A 743 30.08 19.28 23.23
CA PHE A 743 29.88 20.69 22.96
C PHE A 743 28.46 21.09 23.33
N ASN A 744 28.24 22.39 23.49
CA ASN A 744 26.91 22.92 23.74
C ASN A 744 26.35 23.58 22.48
N PHE A 745 25.13 23.21 22.12
CA PHE A 745 24.35 23.85 21.07
C PHE A 745 23.27 24.73 21.70
N THR A 746 23.15 25.97 21.22
CA THR A 746 22.06 26.85 21.61
C THR A 746 20.93 26.72 20.61
N ASP A 747 19.81 26.17 21.05
CA ASP A 747 18.54 26.17 20.31
C ASP A 747 17.83 27.49 20.60
N ASN A 748 17.57 28.27 19.56
CA ASN A 748 16.94 29.61 19.69
C ASN A 748 15.40 29.51 19.82
N GLY A 749 14.87 28.37 20.23
CA GLY A 749 13.44 28.19 20.50
C GLY A 749 12.54 28.22 19.30
N VAL A 750 11.26 28.47 19.54
CA VAL A 750 10.22 28.53 18.48
C VAL A 750 10.19 29.89 17.77
N ASP A 751 10.67 30.95 18.38
CA ASP A 751 10.75 32.27 17.75
C ASP A 751 11.98 32.42 16.84
N GLY A 752 12.96 31.53 16.95
CA GLY A 752 14.21 31.55 16.19
C GLY A 752 15.17 32.70 16.56
N VAL A 753 14.88 33.45 17.63
CA VAL A 753 15.62 34.62 18.07
C VAL A 753 16.49 34.28 19.25
N ARG A 754 17.78 34.55 19.14
CA ARG A 754 18.72 34.29 20.25
C ARG A 754 18.55 35.31 21.37
N GLY A 755 18.60 34.84 22.62
CA GLY A 755 18.51 35.67 23.83
C GLY A 755 17.08 35.79 24.40
N THR A 756 16.17 34.99 23.94
CA THR A 756 14.76 34.93 24.39
C THR A 756 14.56 33.86 25.48
N SER A 757 13.37 33.85 26.09
CA SER A 757 13.07 32.96 27.21
C SER A 757 12.86 31.49 26.81
N ASP A 758 12.70 31.18 25.55
CA ASP A 758 12.55 29.82 24.99
C ASP A 758 13.87 29.22 24.47
N ASP A 759 14.97 29.98 24.53
CA ASP A 759 16.30 29.47 24.25
C ASP A 759 16.69 28.35 25.22
N ARG A 760 17.30 27.32 24.66
CA ARG A 760 17.79 26.17 25.43
C ARG A 760 19.24 25.84 25.05
N THR A 761 20.05 25.55 26.01
CA THR A 761 21.35 24.94 25.78
C THR A 761 21.24 23.44 25.85
N ILE A 762 21.57 22.79 24.75
CA ILE A 762 21.45 21.33 24.57
C ILE A 762 22.86 20.76 24.51
N PRO A 763 23.26 19.90 25.50
CA PRO A 763 24.55 19.23 25.44
C PRO A 763 24.57 18.23 24.30
N MET A 764 25.59 18.28 23.49
CA MET A 764 25.78 17.44 22.32
C MET A 764 27.17 16.83 22.25
N VAL A 765 27.31 15.79 21.43
CA VAL A 765 28.58 15.10 21.19
C VAL A 765 28.84 15.04 19.69
N GLY A 766 30.06 15.39 19.31
CA GLY A 766 30.59 15.21 17.95
C GLY A 766 31.89 14.44 17.96
N LEU A 767 32.51 14.30 16.81
CA LEU A 767 33.85 13.69 16.68
C LEU A 767 34.88 14.76 16.30
N PRO A 768 36.16 14.59 16.63
CA PRO A 768 37.18 15.54 16.21
C PRO A 768 37.27 15.66 14.70
N SER A 769 37.31 16.88 14.16
CA SER A 769 37.48 17.09 12.71
C SER A 769 38.89 16.86 12.23
N ALA A 770 39.88 16.92 13.10
CA ALA A 770 41.28 16.65 12.74
C ALA A 770 41.45 15.24 12.21
N ASN A 771 41.88 15.12 10.96
CA ASN A 771 42.01 13.84 10.23
C ASN A 771 40.68 13.03 10.15
N ALA A 772 39.53 13.70 10.19
CA ALA A 772 38.21 13.00 10.21
C ALA A 772 38.02 12.13 8.97
N ALA A 773 38.51 12.55 7.80
CA ALA A 773 38.43 11.75 6.58
C ALA A 773 39.20 10.42 6.68
N THR A 774 40.27 10.36 7.48
CA THR A 774 41.07 9.17 7.72
C THR A 774 40.57 8.36 8.92
N ASN A 775 40.25 9.04 10.03
CA ASN A 775 39.91 8.39 11.30
C ASN A 775 38.41 8.00 11.36
N PHE A 776 37.56 8.80 10.73
CA PHE A 776 36.10 8.66 10.74
C PHE A 776 35.52 8.80 9.32
N PRO A 777 35.97 7.97 8.34
CA PRO A 777 35.44 8.03 6.97
C PRO A 777 33.92 7.82 6.93
N THR A 778 33.28 8.38 5.92
CA THR A 778 31.81 8.36 5.77
C THR A 778 31.31 7.20 4.89
N THR A 779 32.10 6.16 4.69
CA THR A 779 31.67 4.97 3.92
C THR A 779 30.51 4.31 4.61
N GLN A 780 29.39 4.24 3.88
CA GLN A 780 28.17 3.57 4.34
C GLN A 780 28.22 2.06 4.08
N VAL A 781 27.61 1.33 4.97
CA VAL A 781 27.40 -0.13 4.83
C VAL A 781 25.92 -0.42 5.04
N GLU A 782 25.31 -1.10 4.09
CA GLU A 782 23.96 -1.65 4.25
C GLU A 782 24.07 -2.91 5.12
N MET A 783 23.46 -2.89 6.30
CA MET A 783 23.59 -3.96 7.29
C MET A 783 22.40 -4.05 8.22
N ASN A 784 22.27 -5.16 8.91
CA ASN A 784 21.32 -5.29 10.00
C ASN A 784 21.81 -4.53 11.22
N LEU A 785 20.88 -3.85 11.88
CA LEU A 785 21.12 -3.21 13.17
C LEU A 785 20.26 -3.87 14.24
N PRO A 786 20.68 -3.90 15.51
CA PRO A 786 19.90 -4.47 16.60
C PRO A 786 18.71 -3.57 16.97
N GLN A 787 18.06 -3.05 15.98
CA GLN A 787 16.84 -2.24 16.09
C GLN A 787 15.62 -3.15 16.15
N PHE A 788 14.65 -2.72 16.92
CA PHE A 788 13.39 -3.43 17.04
C PHE A 788 12.22 -2.46 17.10
N SER A 789 11.06 -2.91 16.64
CA SER A 789 9.77 -2.27 16.90
C SER A 789 8.84 -3.25 17.60
N ARG A 790 8.05 -2.77 18.52
CA ARG A 790 7.07 -3.56 19.29
C ARG A 790 5.72 -2.86 19.26
N TYR A 791 4.70 -3.56 18.81
CA TYR A 791 3.34 -3.05 18.65
C TYR A 791 2.36 -3.90 19.46
N LYS A 792 1.58 -3.27 20.31
CA LYS A 792 0.51 -3.88 21.09
C LYS A 792 -0.78 -3.15 20.78
N THR A 793 -1.78 -3.84 20.25
CA THR A 793 -3.04 -3.19 19.85
C THR A 793 -4.23 -3.92 20.43
N ALA A 794 -5.11 -3.18 21.09
CA ALA A 794 -6.46 -3.64 21.46
C ALA A 794 -7.46 -3.13 20.41
N GLU A 795 -8.35 -4.01 19.94
CA GLU A 795 -9.40 -3.68 18.97
C GLU A 795 -10.77 -4.14 19.43
N LEU A 796 -11.78 -3.32 19.15
CA LEU A 796 -13.19 -3.68 19.27
C LEU A 796 -13.91 -3.30 17.97
N SER A 797 -14.71 -4.22 17.40
CA SER A 797 -15.46 -3.96 16.19
C SER A 797 -16.85 -4.61 16.19
N PHE A 798 -17.81 -3.92 15.55
CA PHE A 798 -19.20 -4.34 15.35
C PHE A 798 -19.47 -4.36 13.86
N ASN A 799 -20.07 -5.42 13.35
CA ASN A 799 -20.38 -5.56 11.94
C ASN A 799 -21.82 -6.04 11.77
N LYS A 800 -22.67 -5.17 11.24
CA LYS A 800 -24.07 -5.45 10.93
C LYS A 800 -24.23 -5.54 9.41
N ARG A 801 -24.43 -6.76 8.90
CA ARG A 801 -24.82 -6.96 7.51
C ARG A 801 -26.15 -6.28 7.20
N TYR A 802 -26.36 -5.94 5.93
CA TYR A 802 -27.64 -5.37 5.52
C TYR A 802 -28.80 -6.30 5.89
N GLY A 803 -29.79 -5.74 6.53
CA GLY A 803 -31.01 -6.38 6.99
C GLY A 803 -31.85 -5.41 7.81
N SER A 804 -33.16 -5.48 7.76
CA SER A 804 -34.08 -4.55 8.41
C SER A 804 -33.83 -3.09 7.98
N LYS A 805 -33.50 -2.88 6.68
CA LYS A 805 -33.25 -1.58 6.03
C LYS A 805 -31.93 -0.89 6.40
N TRP A 806 -31.00 -1.53 7.13
CA TRP A 806 -29.74 -0.88 7.45
C TRP A 806 -28.57 -1.85 7.57
N SER A 807 -27.37 -1.31 7.36
CA SER A 807 -26.09 -1.96 7.60
C SER A 807 -25.15 -1.01 8.35
N ALA A 808 -24.21 -1.54 9.10
CA ALA A 808 -23.18 -0.75 9.76
C ALA A 808 -21.89 -1.55 9.99
N SER A 809 -20.75 -0.87 9.93
CA SER A 809 -19.46 -1.36 10.39
C SER A 809 -18.85 -0.28 11.29
N VAL A 810 -18.54 -0.62 12.53
CA VAL A 810 -17.94 0.29 13.51
C VAL A 810 -16.77 -0.41 14.16
N GLY A 811 -15.61 0.24 14.24
CA GLY A 811 -14.47 -0.35 14.93
C GLY A 811 -13.48 0.70 15.40
N GLY A 812 -12.85 0.41 16.53
CA GLY A 812 -11.80 1.24 17.11
C GLY A 812 -10.63 0.41 17.56
N ALA A 813 -9.44 0.99 17.48
CA ALA A 813 -8.21 0.36 17.94
C ALA A 813 -7.35 1.37 18.71
N TYR A 814 -6.66 0.87 19.72
CA TYR A 814 -5.66 1.61 20.48
C TYR A 814 -4.34 0.84 20.45
N THR A 815 -3.27 1.51 19.99
CA THR A 815 -1.96 0.90 19.79
C THR A 815 -0.91 1.56 20.67
N TRP A 816 -0.15 0.77 21.40
CA TRP A 816 1.09 1.13 22.07
C TRP A 816 2.25 0.71 21.19
N LEU A 817 3.13 1.66 20.87
CA LEU A 817 4.34 1.47 20.08
C LEU A 817 5.55 1.68 20.96
N ARG A 818 6.57 0.84 20.76
CA ARG A 818 7.90 1.03 21.31
C ARG A 818 8.92 0.78 20.22
N ASP A 819 9.60 1.80 19.78
CA ASP A 819 10.51 1.75 18.64
C ASP A 819 11.69 2.71 18.79
N PHE A 820 12.61 2.66 17.84
CA PHE A 820 13.71 3.61 17.72
C PHE A 820 13.32 4.75 16.78
N PRO A 821 13.78 6.00 17.01
CA PRO A 821 13.77 7.05 16.02
C PRO A 821 14.51 6.63 14.74
N SER A 822 14.13 7.20 13.60
CA SER A 822 14.70 6.86 12.30
C SER A 822 16.22 7.05 12.18
N ASP A 823 16.82 7.93 13.01
CA ASP A 823 18.25 8.27 12.96
C ASP A 823 19.10 7.46 13.93
N PHE A 824 18.45 6.63 14.74
CA PHE A 824 19.16 5.71 15.62
C PHE A 824 19.74 4.54 14.77
N PRO A 825 20.90 4.01 15.11
CA PRO A 825 21.79 4.27 16.23
C PRO A 825 22.99 5.18 15.90
N GLN A 826 22.96 5.95 14.84
CA GLN A 826 24.11 6.70 14.35
C GLN A 826 24.22 8.11 14.93
N ASN A 827 23.16 8.59 15.55
CA ASN A 827 23.13 9.94 16.11
C ASN A 827 23.10 9.89 17.65
N PRO A 828 24.23 10.15 18.34
CA PRO A 828 24.29 10.16 19.81
C PRO A 828 23.48 11.29 20.43
N ASN A 829 23.03 12.25 19.63
CA ASN A 829 22.27 13.41 20.06
C ASN A 829 20.76 13.22 19.93
N GLN A 830 20.32 11.99 19.63
CA GLN A 830 18.91 11.63 19.60
C GLN A 830 18.56 10.64 20.69
N PRO A 831 17.31 10.66 21.18
CA PRO A 831 16.85 9.64 22.11
C PRO A 831 16.93 8.24 21.49
N GLY A 832 17.15 7.25 22.32
CA GLY A 832 17.13 5.84 21.94
C GLY A 832 15.71 5.32 21.69
N VAL A 833 15.33 4.29 22.44
CA VAL A 833 13.98 3.68 22.38
C VAL A 833 12.94 4.62 23.00
N GLU A 834 11.80 4.78 22.33
CA GLU A 834 10.68 5.58 22.80
C GLU A 834 9.35 4.84 22.80
N ASP A 835 8.50 5.20 23.79
CA ASP A 835 7.12 4.71 23.86
C ASP A 835 6.17 5.78 23.29
N ARG A 836 5.31 5.38 22.37
CA ARG A 836 4.31 6.23 21.70
C ARG A 836 2.95 5.53 21.66
N THR A 837 1.90 6.29 21.44
CA THR A 837 0.55 5.73 21.35
C THR A 837 -0.20 6.32 20.18
N THR A 838 -1.05 5.51 19.56
CA THR A 838 -1.98 5.94 18.50
C THR A 838 -3.34 5.25 18.69
N TRP A 839 -4.40 5.90 18.24
CA TRP A 839 -5.74 5.31 18.24
C TRP A 839 -6.54 5.75 17.03
N ASN A 840 -7.55 4.97 16.70
CA ASN A 840 -8.51 5.32 15.65
C ASN A 840 -9.93 4.83 15.99
N LEU A 841 -10.92 5.48 15.37
CA LEU A 841 -12.32 5.08 15.38
C LEU A 841 -12.88 5.24 13.97
N LYS A 842 -13.45 4.18 13.43
CA LYS A 842 -14.02 4.14 12.09
C LYS A 842 -15.48 3.67 12.20
N ALA A 843 -16.37 4.37 11.50
CA ALA A 843 -17.77 3.94 11.39
C ALA A 843 -18.28 4.21 9.98
N SER A 844 -18.99 3.25 9.42
CA SER A 844 -19.67 3.39 8.13
C SER A 844 -20.97 2.59 8.16
N GLY A 845 -21.94 3.02 7.37
CA GLY A 845 -23.22 2.31 7.31
C GLY A 845 -24.12 2.80 6.20
N SER A 846 -25.30 2.20 6.09
CA SER A 846 -26.36 2.63 5.20
C SER A 846 -27.72 2.39 5.86
N TYR A 847 -28.66 3.29 5.61
CA TYR A 847 -30.05 3.21 6.07
C TYR A 847 -31.02 3.56 4.93
N ASP A 848 -31.94 2.65 4.63
CA ASP A 848 -33.02 2.89 3.66
C ASP A 848 -34.20 3.61 4.35
N ALA A 849 -34.21 4.92 4.24
CA ALA A 849 -35.23 5.80 4.75
C ALA A 849 -36.54 5.71 3.92
N PRO A 850 -37.68 6.24 4.44
CA PRO A 850 -38.89 6.38 3.65
C PRO A 850 -38.68 7.09 2.31
N TYR A 851 -39.59 6.92 1.38
CA TYR A 851 -39.56 7.50 0.02
C TYR A 851 -38.43 7.01 -0.88
N GLY A 852 -37.79 5.86 -0.56
CA GLY A 852 -36.73 5.28 -1.37
C GLY A 852 -35.39 6.06 -1.35
N ILE A 853 -35.15 6.78 -0.26
CA ILE A 853 -33.90 7.50 -0.02
C ILE A 853 -33.00 6.59 0.82
N ARG A 854 -31.75 6.38 0.36
CA ARG A 854 -30.69 5.74 1.14
C ARG A 854 -29.77 6.81 1.70
N ILE A 855 -29.46 6.72 2.98
CA ILE A 855 -28.50 7.59 3.68
C ILE A 855 -27.32 6.74 4.12
N SER A 856 -26.10 7.17 3.77
CA SER A 856 -24.88 6.44 4.09
C SER A 856 -23.86 7.35 4.78
N PRO A 857 -23.78 7.32 6.13
CA PRO A 857 -22.76 8.04 6.89
C PRO A 857 -21.43 7.30 6.91
N VAL A 858 -20.34 8.05 6.96
CA VAL A 858 -18.97 7.58 7.18
C VAL A 858 -18.28 8.51 8.17
N LEU A 859 -17.77 7.95 9.26
CA LEU A 859 -16.94 8.64 10.24
C LEU A 859 -15.54 8.05 10.23
N ARG A 860 -14.53 8.92 10.13
CA ARG A 860 -13.11 8.56 10.19
C ARG A 860 -12.45 9.43 11.24
N HIS A 861 -11.94 8.78 12.26
CA HIS A 861 -11.10 9.42 13.27
C HIS A 861 -9.77 8.68 13.39
N GLN A 862 -8.70 9.44 13.49
CA GLN A 862 -7.38 8.92 13.89
C GLN A 862 -6.63 9.98 14.72
N SER A 863 -5.83 9.50 15.67
CA SER A 863 -4.94 10.35 16.44
C SER A 863 -3.82 10.90 15.57
N GLY A 864 -3.35 12.10 15.85
CA GLY A 864 -2.10 12.62 15.32
C GLY A 864 -0.90 11.78 15.75
N ALA A 865 0.20 11.89 15.03
CA ALA A 865 1.48 11.26 15.38
C ALA A 865 2.19 12.04 16.50
N ASN A 866 2.92 11.32 17.36
CA ASN A 866 3.85 11.97 18.29
C ASN A 866 5.05 12.50 17.51
N TYR A 867 5.61 13.63 17.95
CA TYR A 867 6.83 14.22 17.40
C TYR A 867 7.58 15.08 18.41
N ALA A 868 8.87 15.30 18.12
CA ALA A 868 9.70 16.29 18.77
C ALA A 868 9.93 17.49 17.83
N ARG A 869 10.30 18.63 18.41
CA ARG A 869 10.86 19.74 17.67
C ARG A 869 12.28 19.37 17.23
N GLU A 870 12.57 19.53 15.94
CA GLU A 870 13.84 19.18 15.31
C GLU A 870 14.75 20.39 15.17
N ILE A 871 16.03 20.20 15.43
CA ILE A 871 17.08 21.21 15.26
C ILE A 871 18.10 20.71 14.24
N THR A 872 18.64 21.64 13.45
CA THR A 872 19.84 21.41 12.65
C THR A 872 21.05 21.89 13.41
N ILE A 873 21.94 20.98 13.77
CA ILE A 873 23.12 21.28 14.58
C ILE A 873 24.10 22.14 13.79
N ALA A 874 24.32 23.38 14.19
CA ALA A 874 25.46 24.15 13.72
C ALA A 874 26.72 23.64 14.43
N VAL A 875 27.54 22.92 13.69
CA VAL A 875 28.70 22.19 14.21
C VAL A 875 29.86 23.19 14.47
N PRO A 876 30.43 23.24 15.69
CA PRO A 876 31.56 24.10 15.96
C PRO A 876 32.79 23.72 15.13
N ALA A 877 33.70 24.70 14.92
CA ALA A 877 34.99 24.41 14.26
C ALA A 877 35.75 23.34 15.09
N GLY A 878 36.37 22.40 14.38
CA GLY A 878 37.14 21.33 15.04
C GLY A 878 36.27 20.08 15.35
N ILE A 879 34.98 20.09 15.06
CA ILE A 879 34.07 18.98 15.33
C ILE A 879 33.37 18.55 14.02
N VAL A 880 33.05 17.26 13.88
CA VAL A 880 32.15 16.69 12.89
C VAL A 880 31.08 15.88 13.62
N VAL A 881 29.87 15.84 13.07
CA VAL A 881 28.78 14.97 13.52
C VAL A 881 28.43 13.97 12.43
N SER A 882 27.54 13.03 12.72
CA SER A 882 27.06 12.09 11.70
C SER A 882 26.50 12.84 10.48
N SER A 883 26.95 12.47 9.30
CA SER A 883 26.44 13.04 8.04
C SER A 883 25.16 12.37 7.54
N VAL A 884 24.74 11.29 8.19
CA VAL A 884 23.50 10.60 7.90
C VAL A 884 22.39 11.44 8.40
N ASN A 885 21.47 12.00 7.86
CA ASN A 885 20.38 12.87 8.34
C ASN A 885 20.69 14.34 8.58
N ASN A 886 21.60 14.92 7.80
CA ASN A 886 21.80 16.37 7.76
C ASN A 886 22.05 17.05 9.12
N ASN A 887 22.78 16.40 10.02
CA ASN A 887 23.08 16.93 11.35
C ASN A 887 21.83 17.29 12.18
N ARG A 888 20.73 16.58 12.05
CA ARG A 888 19.52 16.80 12.82
C ARG A 888 19.61 16.19 14.23
N ALA A 889 18.99 16.85 15.18
CA ALA A 889 18.74 16.33 16.52
C ALA A 889 17.35 16.77 17.01
N TYR A 890 16.89 16.20 18.11
CA TYR A 890 15.66 16.61 18.77
C TYR A 890 15.95 17.61 19.86
N ALA A 891 15.22 18.71 19.90
CA ALA A 891 15.28 19.69 20.98
C ALA A 891 14.57 19.20 22.26
N GLU A 892 13.80 18.14 22.17
CA GLU A 892 12.94 17.61 23.21
C GLU A 892 12.66 16.11 22.96
N PRO A 893 12.09 15.36 23.91
CA PRO A 893 11.72 13.96 23.69
C PRO A 893 10.82 13.77 22.46
N ALA A 894 10.97 12.67 21.71
CA ALA A 894 10.24 12.43 20.47
C ALA A 894 8.71 12.32 20.64
N ASN A 895 8.22 12.17 21.86
CA ASN A 895 6.79 12.16 22.20
C ASN A 895 6.31 13.46 22.90
N ALA A 896 7.14 14.51 22.93
CA ALA A 896 6.81 15.77 23.60
C ALA A 896 5.58 16.46 23.02
N ASN A 897 5.36 16.31 21.72
CA ASN A 897 4.24 16.90 21.03
C ASN A 897 3.39 15.82 20.32
N ARG A 898 2.19 16.23 19.91
CA ARG A 898 1.28 15.43 19.09
C ARG A 898 0.70 16.31 17.99
N GLU A 899 0.68 15.78 16.75
CA GLU A 899 -0.05 16.38 15.64
C GLU A 899 -1.54 16.39 15.89
N ASP A 900 -2.30 17.11 15.08
CA ASP A 900 -3.75 17.23 15.24
C ASP A 900 -4.46 15.87 15.13
N ASN A 901 -5.45 15.66 15.99
CA ASN A 901 -6.36 14.55 15.83
C ASN A 901 -7.31 14.84 14.66
N ILE A 902 -7.38 13.91 13.73
CA ILE A 902 -8.20 14.06 12.54
C ILE A 902 -9.59 13.48 12.79
N TRP A 903 -10.63 14.30 12.53
CA TRP A 903 -12.03 13.89 12.51
C TRP A 903 -12.65 14.28 11.17
N VAL A 904 -13.16 13.30 10.42
CA VAL A 904 -13.86 13.54 9.17
C VAL A 904 -15.18 12.79 9.19
N PHE A 905 -16.26 13.52 9.01
CA PHE A 905 -17.61 12.97 8.90
C PHE A 905 -18.21 13.28 7.54
N ASP A 906 -18.58 12.24 6.80
CA ASP A 906 -19.14 12.30 5.45
C ASP A 906 -20.53 11.67 5.42
N VAL A 907 -21.41 12.15 4.55
CA VAL A 907 -22.75 11.58 4.36
C VAL A 907 -23.10 11.57 2.87
N ARG A 908 -23.64 10.46 2.40
CA ARG A 908 -24.33 10.35 1.10
C ARG A 908 -25.84 10.25 1.30
N ALA A 909 -26.61 10.98 0.53
CA ALA A 909 -28.02 10.75 0.30
C ALA A 909 -28.24 10.31 -1.14
N GLU A 910 -28.85 9.13 -1.35
CA GLU A 910 -29.06 8.55 -2.67
C GLU A 910 -30.55 8.24 -2.88
N LYS A 911 -31.08 8.52 -4.08
CA LYS A 911 -32.42 8.12 -4.50
C LYS A 911 -32.38 7.31 -5.77
N THR A 912 -33.02 6.14 -5.76
CA THR A 912 -33.16 5.28 -6.93
C THR A 912 -34.50 5.52 -7.60
N ALA A 913 -34.50 5.74 -8.92
CA ALA A 913 -35.68 5.77 -9.77
C ALA A 913 -35.61 4.63 -10.79
N ASN A 914 -36.68 3.86 -10.91
CA ASN A 914 -36.79 2.86 -11.97
C ASN A 914 -37.28 3.57 -13.25
N LEU A 915 -36.61 3.34 -14.35
CA LEU A 915 -36.98 3.81 -15.67
C LEU A 915 -37.74 2.69 -16.43
N ILE A 916 -37.43 2.48 -17.68
CA ILE A 916 -38.09 1.48 -18.54
C ILE A 916 -37.36 0.12 -18.39
N GLY A 917 -38.12 -0.95 -18.21
CA GLY A 917 -37.59 -2.32 -18.12
C GLY A 917 -36.69 -2.52 -16.87
N ARG A 918 -35.43 -2.89 -17.09
CA ARG A 918 -34.45 -3.12 -16.02
C ARG A 918 -33.62 -1.87 -15.70
N THR A 919 -33.77 -0.81 -16.46
CA THR A 919 -32.96 0.39 -16.33
C THR A 919 -33.33 1.17 -15.06
N ARG A 920 -32.34 1.51 -14.27
CA ARG A 920 -32.46 2.30 -13.04
C ARG A 920 -31.48 3.46 -13.06
N VAL A 921 -31.93 4.59 -12.53
CA VAL A 921 -31.07 5.75 -12.26
C VAL A 921 -30.99 5.96 -10.76
N ARG A 922 -29.79 6.11 -10.26
CA ARG A 922 -29.50 6.53 -8.91
C ARG A 922 -28.89 7.92 -8.95
N ALA A 923 -29.57 8.89 -8.41
CA ALA A 923 -29.03 10.22 -8.16
C ALA A 923 -28.54 10.29 -6.73
N PHE A 924 -27.36 10.84 -6.49
CA PHE A 924 -26.80 10.99 -5.16
C PHE A 924 -26.20 12.36 -4.93
N PHE A 925 -26.20 12.73 -3.64
CA PHE A 925 -25.59 13.93 -3.13
C PHE A 925 -24.70 13.55 -1.95
N ASP A 926 -23.42 13.92 -2.02
CA ASP A 926 -22.44 13.71 -0.98
C ASP A 926 -22.09 15.02 -0.29
N LEU A 927 -21.95 14.97 1.02
CA LEU A 927 -21.29 15.98 1.82
C LEU A 927 -20.06 15.35 2.48
N PHE A 928 -18.89 15.88 2.20
CA PHE A 928 -17.62 15.47 2.79
C PHE A 928 -17.15 16.46 3.83
N ASN A 929 -16.48 15.97 4.87
CA ASN A 929 -15.94 16.78 5.96
C ASN A 929 -16.96 17.77 6.53
N ILE A 930 -18.17 17.29 6.88
CA ILE A 930 -19.29 18.14 7.35
C ILE A 930 -18.88 19.00 8.56
N THR A 931 -17.95 18.52 9.37
CA THR A 931 -17.40 19.27 10.51
C THR A 931 -16.50 20.42 10.11
N ASN A 932 -16.16 20.54 8.84
CA ASN A 932 -15.18 21.50 8.29
C ASN A 932 -13.84 21.49 9.02
N SER A 933 -13.40 20.30 9.43
CA SER A 933 -12.13 20.12 10.14
C SER A 933 -10.98 20.62 9.28
N HIS A 934 -10.06 21.37 9.90
CA HIS A 934 -8.85 21.92 9.29
C HIS A 934 -7.57 21.28 9.86
N ALA A 935 -7.69 20.09 10.45
CA ALA A 935 -6.55 19.41 11.05
C ALA A 935 -5.36 19.33 10.08
N SER A 936 -4.19 19.63 10.58
CA SER A 936 -2.95 19.54 9.80
C SER A 936 -2.59 18.07 9.56
N GLU A 937 -2.31 17.71 8.32
CA GLU A 937 -1.84 16.37 7.95
C GLU A 937 -0.31 16.28 7.91
N THR A 938 0.35 17.41 7.71
CA THR A 938 1.81 17.52 7.71
C THR A 938 2.20 18.90 8.19
N ILE A 939 3.13 18.94 9.13
CA ILE A 939 3.66 20.18 9.73
C ILE A 939 5.18 20.24 9.63
N SER A 940 5.74 21.43 9.65
CA SER A 940 7.16 21.64 9.89
C SER A 940 7.49 21.34 11.34
N ARG A 941 8.44 20.44 11.59
CA ARG A 941 8.95 20.13 12.92
C ARG A 941 10.24 20.88 13.24
N ALA A 942 10.81 21.61 12.25
CA ALA A 942 12.02 22.37 12.41
C ALA A 942 11.83 23.50 13.44
N THR A 943 12.83 23.68 14.31
CA THR A 943 12.90 24.81 15.26
C THR A 943 12.87 26.16 14.53
N GLY A 944 12.44 27.21 15.21
CA GLY A 944 12.31 28.55 14.66
C GLY A 944 10.93 28.87 14.13
N THR A 945 10.83 29.96 13.41
CA THR A 945 9.58 30.60 12.96
C THR A 945 8.67 29.74 12.06
N THR A 946 9.17 28.63 11.55
CA THR A 946 8.36 27.68 10.76
C THR A 946 7.84 26.50 11.60
N PHE A 947 8.16 26.43 12.88
CA PHE A 947 7.71 25.34 13.76
C PHE A 947 6.19 25.23 13.74
N ARG A 948 5.67 24.02 13.51
CA ARG A 948 4.24 23.70 13.36
C ARG A 948 3.54 24.33 12.15
N ARG A 949 4.25 24.97 11.24
CA ARG A 949 3.64 25.46 9.99
C ARG A 949 3.08 24.28 9.19
N PRO A 950 1.78 24.28 8.84
CA PRO A 950 1.22 23.21 8.03
C PRO A 950 1.70 23.34 6.57
N SER A 951 2.08 22.23 5.99
CA SER A 951 2.32 22.08 4.55
C SER A 951 1.21 21.30 3.85
N ALA A 952 0.34 20.64 4.63
CA ALA A 952 -0.88 20.01 4.18
C ALA A 952 -1.94 20.06 5.28
N ILE A 953 -3.15 20.45 4.90
CA ILE A 953 -4.33 20.60 5.76
C ILE A 953 -5.46 19.78 5.12
N LEU A 954 -6.39 19.25 5.90
CA LEU A 954 -7.61 18.61 5.38
C LEU A 954 -8.36 19.53 4.44
N ALA A 955 -8.87 19.02 3.34
CA ALA A 955 -9.74 19.79 2.46
C ALA A 955 -11.04 20.20 3.17
N PRO A 956 -11.64 21.37 2.84
CA PRO A 956 -12.82 21.90 3.49
C PRO A 956 -14.07 21.05 3.24
N VAL A 957 -15.18 21.42 3.89
CA VAL A 957 -16.48 20.82 3.58
C VAL A 957 -16.77 20.95 2.09
N THR A 958 -17.12 19.84 1.47
CA THR A 958 -17.28 19.73 0.02
C THR A 958 -18.61 19.03 -0.29
N ALA A 959 -19.44 19.63 -1.13
CA ALA A 959 -20.64 19.01 -1.67
C ALA A 959 -20.38 18.47 -3.08
N ARG A 960 -20.83 17.25 -3.36
CA ARG A 960 -20.70 16.57 -4.65
C ARG A 960 -22.04 16.01 -5.11
N VAL A 961 -22.32 16.14 -6.40
CA VAL A 961 -23.49 15.54 -7.05
C VAL A 961 -23.07 14.46 -8.02
N GLY A 962 -23.88 13.42 -8.14
CA GLY A 962 -23.58 12.37 -9.10
C GLY A 962 -24.78 11.51 -9.48
N PHE A 963 -24.57 10.74 -10.54
CA PHE A 963 -25.56 9.86 -11.13
C PHE A 963 -24.96 8.52 -11.49
N ARG A 964 -25.79 7.49 -11.38
CA ARG A 964 -25.45 6.14 -11.79
C ARG A 964 -26.59 5.55 -12.61
N PHE A 965 -26.30 5.16 -13.82
CA PHE A 965 -27.20 4.45 -14.71
C PHE A 965 -26.89 2.97 -14.64
N LEU A 966 -27.91 2.13 -14.46
CA LEU A 966 -27.81 0.68 -14.39
C LEU A 966 -28.80 0.07 -15.36
N TRP A 967 -28.36 -0.89 -16.20
CA TRP A 967 -29.22 -1.59 -17.16
C TRP A 967 -28.94 -3.09 -17.21
#